data_be45f51fccb21942e675d25849998b54
#
_entry.id   be45f51fccb21942e675d25849998b54
#
_cell.length_a   1.000
_cell.length_b   1.000
_cell.length_c   1.000
_cell.angle_alpha   90.00
_cell.angle_beta   90.00
_cell.angle_gamma   90.00
#
_symmetry.space_group_name_H-M   'P 1'
#
loop_
_entity.id
_entity.type
_entity.pdbx_description
1 polymer ?
#
loop_
_entity_poly.entity_id
_entity_poly.type
_entity_poly.pdbx_seq_one_letter_code
_entity_poly.pdbx_strand_id
1 'polypeptide(L)'
;MELLAPVNANTLDAALDAGADAVYFGLRRLNARRGAMNFSPEELSAVVEKIHSRGAKAHLTLNIDLTQRELGLALRTLELARQCKVDAVILRDPALLPLSADFPELQFHVSTQAGVSSSAGVRMAKELGYHRVVLARELSREEISACAAVPEMELEVFVQGALCFCASGRCLLSSWVGGRSGNRGACASPCRVGWKRDLPDAPERHPLSTKDLCLLEKIPELQQMGVDSLKIEGRLKRAPWVSQAVTLYRNALDTKRPLAELRQEADALGGYTGRTLTQGYYEGHRENLTDQIQGRTKGTTAASNPSCATISAVASGCSSSEEPEGLSVSITRDEQGGVLFSCLFNGVQEDFRIPPQRIPNPRRALALSQMVRDAADALPESGAQIDLPEELKGLLLPRRFQDTILQNLQDFLRKASREDDGVVRIPLPKNLQSLLNQSAPKDSPNRLPLGAPADFLRLTPEQLPALPRHQANPLPRLLIAVTSQHTPEALEKALEGLPKRQAEEAVLALPAVCYEEDLEGLSALLNWAKDRGLLAEANSWDTLWLCRRAGIPFATGQGMAVLNSLAAQTLSRLGAQWCALSWEMDRRQIRELTAACAVPLSLTLFSYPALMTTRAILPPEFPEGETLLDARKCRLVPRKQGQLTLLRARTPMDWRALRDPVIRTAHLELDLTGLPTNTATPPAPEKTPFLFNFDRTLK
;
A
#
# COMPACT_ATOMS: atom_id res chain seq x y z
N MET A 1 -29.72 1.51 -0.46
CA MET A 1 -28.34 1.23 -0.89
C MET A 1 -27.64 2.54 -1.19
N GLU A 2 -26.53 2.84 -0.55
CA GLU A 2 -25.77 4.09 -0.67
C GLU A 2 -24.88 4.09 -1.91
N LEU A 3 -24.81 5.19 -2.65
CA LEU A 3 -23.84 5.41 -3.73
C LEU A 3 -22.69 6.28 -3.24
N LEU A 4 -21.51 5.68 -3.06
CA LEU A 4 -20.32 6.33 -2.52
C LEU A 4 -19.36 6.73 -3.66
N ALA A 5 -19.21 8.03 -3.86
CA ALA A 5 -18.41 8.61 -4.94
C ALA A 5 -17.00 9.03 -4.50
N PRO A 6 -15.98 8.88 -5.39
CA PRO A 6 -14.63 9.37 -5.14
C PRO A 6 -14.57 10.87 -5.38
N VAL A 7 -13.98 11.65 -4.44
CA VAL A 7 -13.78 13.08 -4.66
C VAL A 7 -12.37 13.55 -4.29
N ASN A 8 -12.00 14.66 -4.89
CA ASN A 8 -10.86 15.51 -4.60
C ASN A 8 -11.28 16.97 -4.74
N ALA A 9 -10.39 17.93 -4.53
CA ALA A 9 -10.72 19.35 -4.56
C ALA A 9 -11.42 19.79 -5.87
N ASN A 10 -11.12 19.14 -7.01
CA ASN A 10 -11.67 19.50 -8.31
C ASN A 10 -12.95 18.72 -8.72
N THR A 11 -13.34 17.72 -7.94
CA THR A 11 -14.41 16.78 -8.34
C THR A 11 -15.56 16.72 -7.35
N LEU A 12 -15.49 17.44 -6.24
CA LEU A 12 -16.49 17.41 -5.18
C LEU A 12 -17.88 17.81 -5.69
N ASP A 13 -17.99 18.98 -6.33
CA ASP A 13 -19.27 19.47 -6.86
C ASP A 13 -19.85 18.53 -7.91
N ALA A 14 -19.00 18.04 -8.82
CA ALA A 14 -19.43 17.13 -9.88
C ALA A 14 -20.01 15.81 -9.33
N ALA A 15 -19.50 15.29 -8.21
CA ALA A 15 -20.05 14.10 -7.58
C ALA A 15 -21.38 14.36 -6.85
N LEU A 16 -21.46 15.49 -6.13
CA LEU A 16 -22.67 15.88 -5.39
C LEU A 16 -23.82 16.23 -6.34
N ASP A 17 -23.56 17.02 -7.40
CA ASP A 17 -24.54 17.39 -8.41
C ASP A 17 -25.05 16.16 -9.21
N ALA A 18 -24.22 15.14 -9.36
CA ALA A 18 -24.59 13.88 -10.01
C ALA A 18 -25.41 12.92 -9.12
N GLY A 19 -25.63 13.24 -7.84
CA GLY A 19 -26.50 12.50 -6.92
C GLY A 19 -25.79 11.41 -6.10
N ALA A 20 -24.56 11.64 -5.68
CA ALA A 20 -23.90 10.79 -4.70
C ALA A 20 -24.56 10.91 -3.31
N ASP A 21 -24.85 9.78 -2.65
CA ASP A 21 -25.39 9.76 -1.27
C ASP A 21 -24.26 10.01 -0.24
N ALA A 22 -23.04 9.61 -0.59
CA ALA A 22 -21.85 9.84 0.22
C ALA A 22 -20.64 10.07 -0.68
N VAL A 23 -19.63 10.77 -0.15
CA VAL A 23 -18.37 11.00 -0.87
C VAL A 23 -17.18 10.60 0.02
N TYR A 24 -16.14 10.00 -0.60
CA TYR A 24 -14.92 9.67 0.14
C TYR A 24 -13.72 10.43 -0.43
N PHE A 25 -12.93 10.98 0.47
CA PHE A 25 -11.79 11.83 0.16
C PHE A 25 -10.64 11.63 1.15
N GLY A 26 -9.50 12.23 0.87
CA GLY A 26 -8.34 12.21 1.76
C GLY A 26 -7.82 13.61 2.03
N LEU A 27 -7.14 13.78 3.14
CA LEU A 27 -6.25 14.91 3.33
C LEU A 27 -4.92 14.66 2.61
N ARG A 28 -4.08 15.67 2.48
CA ARG A 28 -2.77 15.58 1.77
C ARG A 28 -1.88 14.46 2.28
N ARG A 29 -2.01 14.04 3.54
CA ARG A 29 -1.27 12.93 4.17
C ARG A 29 -2.17 11.79 4.59
N LEU A 30 -1.54 10.64 4.90
CA LEU A 30 -2.12 9.46 5.53
C LEU A 30 -3.26 8.79 4.74
N ASN A 31 -3.25 8.87 3.42
CA ASN A 31 -4.24 8.21 2.58
C ASN A 31 -3.63 7.43 1.41
N ALA A 32 -4.35 6.42 0.91
CA ALA A 32 -3.89 5.50 -0.15
C ALA A 32 -3.84 6.13 -1.57
N ARG A 33 -4.14 7.43 -1.73
CA ARG A 33 -4.08 8.17 -3.00
C ARG A 33 -3.41 9.52 -2.80
N ARG A 34 -2.16 9.51 -2.32
CA ARG A 34 -1.37 10.73 -2.04
C ARG A 34 -1.22 11.66 -3.25
N GLY A 35 -1.18 11.09 -4.47
CA GLY A 35 -1.09 11.87 -5.72
C GLY A 35 -2.43 12.44 -6.22
N ALA A 36 -3.54 12.32 -5.48
CA ALA A 36 -4.77 13.05 -5.79
C ALA A 36 -4.67 14.49 -5.28
N MET A 37 -5.49 15.39 -5.83
CA MET A 37 -5.64 16.75 -5.31
C MET A 37 -6.46 16.72 -4.00
N ASN A 38 -5.79 16.21 -2.96
CA ASN A 38 -6.39 16.02 -1.65
C ASN A 38 -6.59 17.38 -0.95
N PHE A 39 -7.59 17.45 -0.07
CA PHE A 39 -7.85 18.64 0.73
C PHE A 39 -6.78 18.88 1.80
N SER A 40 -6.59 20.15 2.15
CA SER A 40 -5.79 20.50 3.32
C SER A 40 -6.59 20.27 4.62
N PRO A 41 -5.93 20.17 5.77
CA PRO A 41 -6.62 20.10 7.05
C PRO A 41 -7.52 21.33 7.34
N GLU A 42 -7.09 22.50 6.89
CA GLU A 42 -7.76 23.78 7.08
C GLU A 42 -9.09 23.86 6.29
N GLU A 43 -9.15 23.22 5.11
CA GLU A 43 -10.34 23.17 4.27
C GLU A 43 -11.41 22.20 4.80
N LEU A 44 -11.05 21.28 5.71
CA LEU A 44 -11.92 20.14 6.06
C LEU A 44 -13.29 20.57 6.58
N SER A 45 -13.39 21.60 7.43
CA SER A 45 -14.68 22.09 7.94
C SER A 45 -15.59 22.55 6.83
N ALA A 46 -15.10 23.43 5.94
CA ALA A 46 -15.85 23.96 4.82
C ALA A 46 -16.26 22.85 3.82
N VAL A 47 -15.38 21.86 3.59
CA VAL A 47 -15.67 20.72 2.73
C VAL A 47 -16.81 19.87 3.31
N VAL A 48 -16.77 19.55 4.59
CA VAL A 48 -17.81 18.74 5.26
C VAL A 48 -19.14 19.51 5.30
N GLU A 49 -19.14 20.80 5.64
CA GLU A 49 -20.33 21.65 5.63
C GLU A 49 -20.97 21.70 4.23
N LYS A 50 -20.14 21.79 3.18
CA LYS A 50 -20.62 21.77 1.80
C LYS A 50 -21.24 20.41 1.45
N ILE A 51 -20.64 19.30 1.84
CA ILE A 51 -21.19 17.95 1.63
C ILE A 51 -22.54 17.81 2.31
N HIS A 52 -22.61 18.18 3.59
CA HIS A 52 -23.85 18.10 4.39
C HIS A 52 -24.93 19.02 3.86
N SER A 53 -24.60 20.21 3.35
CA SER A 53 -25.58 21.13 2.73
C SER A 53 -26.27 20.55 1.49
N ARG A 54 -25.68 19.54 0.86
CA ARG A 54 -26.23 18.78 -0.26
C ARG A 54 -26.89 17.45 0.16
N GLY A 55 -27.03 17.21 1.48
CA GLY A 55 -27.65 16.01 2.03
C GLY A 55 -26.80 14.74 1.91
N ALA A 56 -25.53 14.87 1.55
CA ALA A 56 -24.60 13.72 1.42
C ALA A 56 -23.75 13.53 2.68
N LYS A 57 -23.16 12.31 2.84
CA LYS A 57 -22.25 11.98 3.93
C LYS A 57 -20.78 12.16 3.53
N ALA A 58 -19.95 12.55 4.50
CA ALA A 58 -18.52 12.80 4.35
C ALA A 58 -17.69 11.64 4.94
N HIS A 59 -16.98 10.86 4.10
CA HIS A 59 -16.13 9.76 4.55
C HIS A 59 -14.65 10.10 4.33
N LEU A 60 -13.90 10.30 5.43
CA LEU A 60 -12.48 10.62 5.39
C LEU A 60 -11.64 9.33 5.29
N THR A 61 -10.66 9.30 4.37
CA THR A 61 -9.73 8.17 4.28
C THR A 61 -8.48 8.38 5.12
N LEU A 62 -8.23 7.48 6.08
CA LEU A 62 -7.01 7.32 6.87
C LEU A 62 -6.54 5.87 6.69
N ASN A 63 -6.38 5.44 5.44
CA ASN A 63 -6.41 4.05 5.01
C ASN A 63 -5.05 3.54 4.51
N ILE A 64 -3.99 3.86 5.25
CA ILE A 64 -2.63 3.35 5.03
C ILE A 64 -2.10 2.67 6.31
N ASP A 65 -1.04 1.89 6.17
CA ASP A 65 -0.25 1.45 7.32
C ASP A 65 0.54 2.63 7.87
N LEU A 66 0.44 2.88 9.18
CA LEU A 66 1.07 3.99 9.86
C LEU A 66 2.44 3.60 10.40
N THR A 67 3.44 4.44 10.19
CA THR A 67 4.72 4.32 10.88
C THR A 67 4.65 4.90 12.30
N GLN A 68 5.63 4.57 13.14
CA GLN A 68 5.69 5.08 14.51
C GLN A 68 5.59 6.62 14.59
N ARG A 69 6.21 7.33 13.64
CA ARG A 69 6.20 8.81 13.59
C ARG A 69 4.85 9.39 13.17
N GLU A 70 4.06 8.65 12.41
CA GLU A 70 2.78 9.12 11.88
C GLU A 70 1.64 8.97 12.87
N LEU A 71 1.82 8.23 13.98
CA LEU A 71 0.79 8.04 14.99
C LEU A 71 0.25 9.38 15.53
N GLY A 72 1.13 10.32 15.85
CA GLY A 72 0.71 11.63 16.35
C GLY A 72 -0.13 12.42 15.34
N LEU A 73 0.24 12.35 14.06
CA LEU A 73 -0.55 12.97 12.98
C LEU A 73 -1.89 12.25 12.79
N ALA A 74 -1.90 10.92 12.84
CA ALA A 74 -3.14 10.13 12.70
C ALA A 74 -4.15 10.45 13.82
N LEU A 75 -3.70 10.52 15.07
CA LEU A 75 -4.54 10.89 16.22
C LEU A 75 -5.12 12.30 16.08
N ARG A 76 -4.30 13.28 15.65
CA ARG A 76 -4.79 14.64 15.39
C ARG A 76 -5.76 14.67 14.21
N THR A 77 -5.56 13.83 13.19
CA THR A 77 -6.50 13.73 12.06
C THR A 77 -7.86 13.19 12.51
N LEU A 78 -7.90 12.19 13.42
CA LEU A 78 -9.15 11.71 14.00
C LEU A 78 -9.85 12.81 14.82
N GLU A 79 -9.09 13.54 15.65
CA GLU A 79 -9.65 14.64 16.43
C GLU A 79 -10.18 15.76 15.54
N LEU A 80 -9.48 16.11 14.46
CA LEU A 80 -9.96 17.07 13.46
C LEU A 80 -11.23 16.57 12.77
N ALA A 81 -11.26 15.30 12.37
CA ALA A 81 -12.44 14.68 11.76
C ALA A 81 -13.68 14.79 12.69
N ARG A 82 -13.49 14.52 14.00
CA ARG A 82 -14.53 14.68 15.02
C ARG A 82 -15.01 16.12 15.12
N GLN A 83 -14.10 17.10 15.20
CA GLN A 83 -14.43 18.52 15.31
C GLN A 83 -15.18 19.02 14.08
N CYS A 84 -14.79 18.55 12.89
CA CYS A 84 -15.43 18.91 11.62
C CYS A 84 -16.70 18.10 11.32
N LYS A 85 -17.12 17.18 12.23
CA LYS A 85 -18.31 16.33 12.07
C LYS A 85 -18.30 15.46 10.81
N VAL A 86 -17.13 14.86 10.51
CA VAL A 86 -17.02 13.80 9.50
C VAL A 86 -17.90 12.63 9.91
N ASP A 87 -18.68 12.04 8.99
CA ASP A 87 -19.60 10.94 9.31
C ASP A 87 -18.86 9.62 9.54
N ALA A 88 -17.84 9.33 8.71
CA ALA A 88 -17.06 8.11 8.84
C ALA A 88 -15.58 8.30 8.51
N VAL A 89 -14.72 7.46 9.15
CA VAL A 89 -13.30 7.37 8.81
C VAL A 89 -13.00 5.97 8.30
N ILE A 90 -12.43 5.87 7.09
CA ILE A 90 -12.05 4.61 6.46
C ILE A 90 -10.61 4.27 6.88
N LEU A 91 -10.44 3.24 7.70
CA LEU A 91 -9.20 2.86 8.37
C LEU A 91 -8.59 1.58 7.78
N ARG A 92 -7.26 1.45 7.90
CA ARG A 92 -6.54 0.22 7.61
C ARG A 92 -5.73 -0.27 8.81
N ASP A 93 -5.02 0.62 9.47
CA ASP A 93 -4.04 0.28 10.51
C ASP A 93 -4.72 -0.14 11.81
N PRO A 94 -4.38 -1.29 12.39
CA PRO A 94 -4.95 -1.75 13.67
C PRO A 94 -4.63 -0.85 14.86
N ALA A 95 -3.65 0.07 14.73
CA ALA A 95 -3.32 1.04 15.79
C ALA A 95 -4.50 1.93 16.18
N LEU A 96 -5.39 2.23 15.24
CA LEU A 96 -6.48 3.18 15.44
C LEU A 96 -7.77 2.50 15.96
N LEU A 97 -7.80 1.19 15.93
CA LEU A 97 -8.98 0.42 16.28
C LEU A 97 -9.45 0.58 17.74
N PRO A 98 -8.56 0.52 18.76
CA PRO A 98 -8.98 0.66 20.15
C PRO A 98 -9.54 2.04 20.48
N LEU A 99 -9.43 2.99 19.55
CA LEU A 99 -9.81 4.39 19.74
C LEU A 99 -11.29 4.67 19.42
N SER A 100 -12.05 3.67 18.96
CA SER A 100 -13.48 3.86 18.67
C SER A 100 -14.26 4.37 19.88
N ALA A 101 -13.90 3.94 21.09
CA ALA A 101 -14.50 4.43 22.34
C ALA A 101 -14.16 5.89 22.66
N ASP A 102 -13.02 6.41 22.15
CA ASP A 102 -12.61 7.81 22.32
C ASP A 102 -13.27 8.74 21.29
N PHE A 103 -13.87 8.17 20.23
CA PHE A 103 -14.51 8.90 19.12
C PHE A 103 -15.90 8.32 18.80
N PRO A 104 -16.86 8.33 19.74
CA PRO A 104 -18.17 7.71 19.54
C PRO A 104 -19.02 8.40 18.45
N GLU A 105 -18.66 9.63 18.04
CA GLU A 105 -19.34 10.37 16.98
C GLU A 105 -18.87 9.95 15.58
N LEU A 106 -17.72 9.26 15.45
CA LEU A 106 -17.17 8.82 14.19
C LEU A 106 -17.49 7.35 13.92
N GLN A 107 -18.06 7.05 12.77
CA GLN A 107 -18.14 5.67 12.30
C GLN A 107 -16.79 5.21 11.76
N PHE A 108 -16.33 4.03 12.18
CA PHE A 108 -15.09 3.43 11.67
C PHE A 108 -15.40 2.36 10.64
N HIS A 109 -14.90 2.55 9.42
CA HIS A 109 -15.06 1.62 8.31
C HIS A 109 -13.73 0.92 8.01
N VAL A 110 -13.75 -0.41 7.84
CA VAL A 110 -12.57 -1.16 7.40
C VAL A 110 -12.29 -0.87 5.94
N SER A 111 -11.10 -0.40 5.62
CA SER A 111 -10.67 -0.18 4.23
C SER A 111 -10.48 -1.49 3.47
N THR A 112 -10.77 -1.50 2.17
CA THR A 112 -10.36 -2.58 1.25
C THR A 112 -8.84 -2.86 1.33
N GLN A 113 -8.04 -1.87 1.72
CA GLN A 113 -6.60 -2.03 1.95
C GLN A 113 -6.26 -2.97 3.12
N ALA A 114 -7.19 -3.26 4.01
CA ALA A 114 -7.03 -4.28 5.06
C ALA A 114 -7.11 -5.71 4.53
N GLY A 115 -7.66 -5.90 3.31
CA GLY A 115 -7.71 -7.17 2.60
C GLY A 115 -8.69 -8.16 3.22
N VAL A 116 -9.84 -7.67 3.74
CA VAL A 116 -10.92 -8.56 4.19
C VAL A 116 -11.54 -9.25 2.99
N SER A 117 -11.44 -10.57 2.92
CA SER A 117 -11.73 -11.37 1.75
C SER A 117 -12.63 -12.59 2.00
N SER A 118 -13.19 -12.72 3.21
CA SER A 118 -14.15 -13.77 3.56
C SER A 118 -15.10 -13.33 4.67
N SER A 119 -16.13 -14.13 4.94
CA SER A 119 -17.05 -13.94 6.05
C SER A 119 -16.34 -13.97 7.41
N ALA A 120 -15.22 -14.69 7.51
CA ALA A 120 -14.37 -14.70 8.72
C ALA A 120 -13.79 -13.34 9.04
N GLY A 121 -13.24 -12.64 8.03
CA GLY A 121 -12.72 -11.28 8.20
C GLY A 121 -13.81 -10.25 8.51
N VAL A 122 -15.00 -10.40 7.93
CA VAL A 122 -16.18 -9.57 8.26
C VAL A 122 -16.58 -9.78 9.72
N ARG A 123 -16.62 -11.02 10.20
CA ARG A 123 -16.89 -11.34 11.64
C ARG A 123 -15.83 -10.75 12.55
N MET A 124 -14.55 -10.79 12.15
CA MET A 124 -13.48 -10.17 12.91
C MET A 124 -13.68 -8.65 13.00
N ALA A 125 -14.02 -7.98 11.90
CA ALA A 125 -14.31 -6.55 11.90
C ALA A 125 -15.48 -6.19 12.81
N LYS A 126 -16.54 -7.02 12.85
CA LYS A 126 -17.67 -6.88 13.78
C LYS A 126 -17.22 -6.99 15.23
N GLU A 127 -16.45 -8.03 15.59
CA GLU A 127 -15.92 -8.21 16.95
C GLU A 127 -15.07 -7.01 17.39
N LEU A 128 -14.41 -6.36 16.47
CA LEU A 128 -13.57 -5.20 16.68
C LEU A 128 -14.35 -3.87 16.77
N GLY A 129 -15.68 -3.89 16.56
CA GLY A 129 -16.54 -2.71 16.67
C GLY A 129 -16.52 -1.79 15.46
N TYR A 130 -16.14 -2.28 14.28
CA TYR A 130 -16.31 -1.51 13.05
C TYR A 130 -17.78 -1.49 12.62
N HIS A 131 -18.18 -0.40 11.96
CA HIS A 131 -19.55 -0.20 11.45
C HIS A 131 -19.73 -0.78 10.05
N ARG A 132 -18.68 -0.73 9.20
CA ARG A 132 -18.75 -1.15 7.81
C ARG A 132 -17.44 -1.80 7.36
N VAL A 133 -17.54 -2.77 6.45
CA VAL A 133 -16.40 -3.37 5.77
C VAL A 133 -16.44 -3.06 4.27
N VAL A 134 -15.36 -2.44 3.76
CA VAL A 134 -15.13 -2.34 2.31
C VAL A 134 -14.43 -3.61 1.87
N LEU A 135 -15.13 -4.51 1.20
CA LEU A 135 -14.63 -5.81 0.80
C LEU A 135 -13.44 -5.71 -0.18
N ALA A 136 -12.65 -6.77 -0.24
CA ALA A 136 -11.62 -6.95 -1.27
C ALA A 136 -12.27 -6.95 -2.66
N ARG A 137 -11.53 -6.45 -3.69
CA ARG A 137 -12.07 -6.25 -5.05
C ARG A 137 -12.10 -7.51 -5.89
N GLU A 138 -11.44 -8.54 -5.43
CA GLU A 138 -11.25 -9.82 -6.12
C GLU A 138 -12.23 -10.90 -5.68
N LEU A 139 -13.34 -10.54 -5.03
CA LEU A 139 -14.36 -11.49 -4.56
C LEU A 139 -15.34 -11.87 -5.66
N SER A 140 -15.79 -13.13 -5.61
CA SER A 140 -16.91 -13.64 -6.42
C SER A 140 -18.26 -13.27 -5.79
N ARG A 141 -19.31 -13.45 -6.57
CA ARG A 141 -20.70 -13.30 -6.13
C ARG A 141 -21.02 -14.11 -4.87
N GLU A 142 -20.60 -15.38 -4.86
CA GLU A 142 -20.83 -16.32 -3.76
C GLU A 142 -20.09 -15.85 -2.49
N GLU A 143 -18.86 -15.37 -2.62
CA GLU A 143 -18.06 -14.85 -1.52
C GLU A 143 -18.66 -13.55 -0.95
N ILE A 144 -19.13 -12.63 -1.81
CA ILE A 144 -19.85 -11.43 -1.38
C ILE A 144 -21.13 -11.81 -0.63
N SER A 145 -21.88 -12.79 -1.15
CA SER A 145 -23.10 -13.29 -0.50
C SER A 145 -22.81 -13.91 0.87
N ALA A 146 -21.73 -14.68 1.01
CA ALA A 146 -21.30 -15.25 2.30
C ALA A 146 -20.91 -14.14 3.30
N CYS A 147 -20.24 -13.09 2.83
CA CYS A 147 -19.94 -11.91 3.65
C CYS A 147 -21.23 -11.18 4.08
N ALA A 148 -22.20 -11.02 3.17
CA ALA A 148 -23.47 -10.34 3.44
C ALA A 148 -24.37 -11.12 4.43
N ALA A 149 -24.16 -12.42 4.58
CA ALA A 149 -24.85 -13.23 5.56
C ALA A 149 -24.38 -13.00 7.02
N VAL A 150 -23.31 -12.19 7.24
CA VAL A 150 -22.87 -11.82 8.58
C VAL A 150 -23.80 -10.71 9.12
N PRO A 151 -24.60 -10.96 10.17
CA PRO A 151 -25.60 -10.01 10.62
C PRO A 151 -24.97 -8.78 11.28
N GLU A 152 -25.68 -7.65 11.24
CA GLU A 152 -25.32 -6.39 11.91
C GLU A 152 -23.94 -5.83 11.48
N MET A 153 -23.58 -6.00 10.22
CA MET A 153 -22.37 -5.43 9.61
C MET A 153 -22.72 -4.87 8.26
N GLU A 154 -22.50 -3.59 8.04
CA GLU A 154 -22.65 -2.97 6.73
C GLU A 154 -21.53 -3.40 5.77
N LEU A 155 -21.89 -3.69 4.54
CA LEU A 155 -20.96 -4.05 3.48
C LEU A 155 -20.91 -3.00 2.37
N GLU A 156 -19.69 -2.71 1.93
CA GLU A 156 -19.40 -1.81 0.82
C GLU A 156 -18.59 -2.55 -0.26
N VAL A 157 -19.08 -2.51 -1.50
CA VAL A 157 -18.49 -3.22 -2.64
C VAL A 157 -18.07 -2.23 -3.73
N PHE A 158 -16.86 -2.39 -4.27
CA PHE A 158 -16.47 -1.64 -5.47
C PHE A 158 -17.24 -2.14 -6.70
N VAL A 159 -17.83 -1.21 -7.45
CA VAL A 159 -18.64 -1.52 -8.64
C VAL A 159 -18.11 -0.92 -9.93
N GLN A 160 -17.24 0.08 -9.87
CA GLN A 160 -16.69 0.74 -11.06
C GLN A 160 -15.24 1.14 -10.85
N GLY A 161 -14.42 0.99 -11.90
CA GLY A 161 -13.09 1.56 -12.01
C GLY A 161 -11.94 0.55 -11.93
N ALA A 162 -10.73 1.02 -11.66
CA ALA A 162 -9.53 0.22 -11.79
C ALA A 162 -9.47 -0.95 -10.80
N LEU A 163 -9.24 -2.17 -11.32
CA LEU A 163 -8.85 -3.33 -10.53
C LEU A 163 -7.35 -3.32 -10.26
N CYS A 164 -6.95 -3.80 -9.07
CA CYS A 164 -5.58 -4.19 -8.81
C CYS A 164 -5.32 -5.62 -9.29
N PHE A 165 -4.13 -5.88 -9.81
CA PHE A 165 -3.70 -7.24 -10.12
C PHE A 165 -3.47 -8.07 -8.86
N CYS A 166 -2.85 -7.45 -7.86
CA CYS A 166 -2.56 -8.08 -6.56
C CYS A 166 -3.82 -8.09 -5.68
N ALA A 167 -3.96 -9.11 -4.86
CA ALA A 167 -4.93 -9.15 -3.78
C ALA A 167 -4.89 -7.86 -2.96
N SER A 168 -6.06 -7.40 -2.55
CA SER A 168 -6.25 -6.08 -1.93
C SER A 168 -5.35 -5.87 -0.72
N GLY A 169 -4.56 -4.77 -0.72
CA GLY A 169 -3.66 -4.40 0.36
C GLY A 169 -2.39 -5.26 0.52
N ARG A 170 -2.06 -6.15 -0.42
CA ARG A 170 -0.94 -7.11 -0.31
C ARG A 170 0.23 -6.84 -1.25
N CYS A 171 0.19 -5.75 -2.03
CA CYS A 171 1.19 -5.48 -3.05
C CYS A 171 2.47 -4.86 -2.47
N LEU A 172 3.62 -5.52 -2.66
CA LEU A 172 4.96 -5.03 -2.30
C LEU A 172 5.78 -4.60 -3.53
N LEU A 173 5.26 -4.82 -4.76
CA LEU A 173 6.05 -4.62 -5.98
C LEU A 173 6.49 -3.16 -6.16
N SER A 174 5.64 -2.19 -5.82
CA SER A 174 5.96 -0.77 -5.97
C SER A 174 7.11 -0.33 -5.05
N SER A 175 7.14 -0.79 -3.82
CA SER A 175 8.24 -0.52 -2.88
C SER A 175 9.51 -1.28 -3.27
N TRP A 176 9.38 -2.50 -3.78
CA TRP A 176 10.51 -3.31 -4.26
C TRP A 176 11.28 -2.64 -5.38
N VAL A 177 10.58 -2.13 -6.40
CA VAL A 177 11.23 -1.54 -7.59
C VAL A 177 11.67 -0.08 -7.41
N GLY A 178 11.13 0.66 -6.45
CA GLY A 178 11.39 2.09 -6.37
C GLY A 178 11.28 2.73 -4.99
N GLY A 179 11.15 1.97 -3.90
CA GLY A 179 11.05 2.52 -2.54
C GLY A 179 9.76 3.34 -2.31
N ARG A 180 8.70 3.12 -3.12
CA ARG A 180 7.40 3.81 -3.04
C ARG A 180 6.32 2.82 -2.67
N SER A 181 5.85 2.83 -1.42
CA SER A 181 4.84 1.87 -0.98
C SER A 181 3.47 2.16 -1.57
N GLY A 182 2.92 1.18 -2.31
CA GLY A 182 1.54 1.20 -2.78
C GLY A 182 0.53 1.16 -1.63
N ASN A 183 0.86 0.44 -0.57
CA ASN A 183 0.04 0.31 0.64
C ASN A 183 0.02 1.60 1.48
N ARG A 184 0.95 2.52 1.23
CA ARG A 184 1.07 3.82 1.89
C ARG A 184 0.79 5.00 0.95
N GLY A 185 0.07 4.72 -0.15
CA GLY A 185 -0.45 5.76 -1.05
C GLY A 185 0.52 6.26 -2.13
N ALA A 186 1.71 5.65 -2.27
CA ALA A 186 2.72 6.06 -3.23
C ALA A 186 2.93 5.04 -4.36
N CYS A 187 1.88 4.32 -4.78
CA CYS A 187 1.96 3.31 -5.84
C CYS A 187 2.48 3.91 -7.15
N ALA A 188 3.58 3.32 -7.69
CA ALA A 188 4.15 3.68 -8.99
C ALA A 188 3.55 2.89 -10.16
N SER A 189 2.47 2.13 -9.93
CA SER A 189 1.77 1.31 -10.93
C SER A 189 2.66 0.34 -11.73
N PRO A 190 3.59 -0.41 -11.10
CA PRO A 190 4.51 -1.28 -11.81
C PRO A 190 3.82 -2.46 -12.52
N CYS A 191 2.56 -2.77 -12.18
CA CYS A 191 1.74 -3.74 -12.88
C CYS A 191 1.21 -3.23 -14.25
N ARG A 192 1.29 -1.91 -14.52
CA ARG A 192 0.78 -1.28 -15.74
C ARG A 192 1.83 -1.06 -16.82
N VAL A 193 3.10 -1.38 -16.55
CA VAL A 193 4.20 -1.31 -17.52
C VAL A 193 4.30 -2.61 -18.32
N GLY A 194 5.09 -2.58 -19.39
CA GLY A 194 5.40 -3.77 -20.18
C GLY A 194 6.31 -4.75 -19.43
N TRP A 195 6.05 -6.02 -19.62
CA TRP A 195 6.83 -7.16 -19.11
C TRP A 195 7.12 -8.12 -20.26
N LYS A 196 8.27 -8.75 -20.25
CA LYS A 196 8.62 -9.82 -21.18
C LYS A 196 9.18 -11.02 -20.42
N ARG A 197 9.24 -12.16 -21.08
CA ARG A 197 10.02 -13.29 -20.57
C ARG A 197 11.50 -12.91 -20.56
N ASP A 198 12.26 -13.37 -19.58
CA ASP A 198 13.73 -13.15 -19.51
C ASP A 198 14.46 -14.06 -20.51
N LEU A 199 14.08 -13.94 -21.79
CA LEU A 199 14.63 -14.67 -22.94
C LEU A 199 15.00 -13.68 -24.05
N PRO A 200 16.01 -14.00 -24.91
CA PRO A 200 16.31 -13.22 -26.10
C PRO A 200 15.05 -13.01 -26.96
N ASP A 201 14.87 -11.82 -27.48
CA ASP A 201 13.80 -11.43 -28.42
C ASP A 201 12.36 -11.71 -27.98
N ALA A 202 12.13 -11.97 -26.68
CA ALA A 202 10.80 -12.16 -26.16
C ALA A 202 9.96 -10.87 -26.32
N PRO A 203 8.72 -10.95 -26.83
CA PRO A 203 7.86 -9.79 -27.02
C PRO A 203 7.43 -9.20 -25.67
N GLU A 204 7.33 -7.87 -25.64
CA GLU A 204 6.77 -7.15 -24.51
C GLU A 204 5.24 -7.28 -24.50
N ARG A 205 4.66 -7.59 -23.35
CA ARG A 205 3.22 -7.74 -23.11
C ARG A 205 2.86 -7.06 -21.78
N HIS A 206 1.58 -7.05 -21.44
CA HIS A 206 1.08 -6.42 -20.19
C HIS A 206 0.38 -7.44 -19.26
N PRO A 207 1.02 -8.57 -18.91
CA PRO A 207 0.37 -9.69 -18.20
C PRO A 207 -0.15 -9.33 -16.81
N LEU A 208 0.29 -8.22 -16.22
CA LEU A 208 -0.13 -7.74 -14.91
C LEU A 208 -1.12 -6.57 -15.00
N SER A 209 -1.44 -6.08 -16.20
CA SER A 209 -2.34 -4.96 -16.40
C SER A 209 -3.78 -5.42 -16.55
N THR A 210 -4.57 -5.28 -15.48
CA THR A 210 -5.98 -5.71 -15.42
C THR A 210 -6.92 -4.78 -16.19
N LYS A 211 -8.04 -5.35 -16.63
CA LYS A 211 -9.25 -4.63 -17.08
C LYS A 211 -9.82 -3.76 -15.95
N ASP A 212 -10.71 -2.83 -16.28
CA ASP A 212 -11.43 -2.05 -15.28
C ASP A 212 -12.76 -2.75 -14.91
N LEU A 213 -13.11 -2.68 -13.62
CA LEU A 213 -14.35 -3.26 -13.09
C LEU A 213 -15.58 -2.46 -13.57
N CYS A 214 -16.66 -3.16 -13.91
CA CYS A 214 -17.99 -2.59 -14.10
C CYS A 214 -19.05 -3.62 -13.70
N LEU A 215 -19.72 -3.39 -12.56
CA LEU A 215 -20.81 -4.22 -12.04
C LEU A 215 -22.18 -3.56 -12.19
N LEU A 216 -22.36 -2.66 -13.16
CA LEU A 216 -23.61 -1.94 -13.38
C LEU A 216 -24.83 -2.88 -13.49
N GLU A 217 -24.70 -3.96 -14.24
CA GLU A 217 -25.76 -4.95 -14.47
C GLU A 217 -26.03 -5.84 -13.24
N LYS A 218 -25.14 -5.79 -12.24
CA LYS A 218 -25.21 -6.61 -11.02
C LYS A 218 -25.83 -5.87 -9.82
N ILE A 219 -26.23 -4.60 -10.00
CA ILE A 219 -26.86 -3.82 -8.93
C ILE A 219 -28.06 -4.53 -8.31
N PRO A 220 -29.02 -5.09 -9.09
CA PRO A 220 -30.15 -5.78 -8.48
C PRO A 220 -29.74 -7.00 -7.64
N GLU A 221 -28.73 -7.75 -8.08
CA GLU A 221 -28.21 -8.91 -7.33
C GLU A 221 -27.55 -8.45 -6.02
N LEU A 222 -26.72 -7.39 -6.07
CA LEU A 222 -26.06 -6.80 -4.89
C LEU A 222 -27.11 -6.28 -3.88
N GLN A 223 -28.18 -5.68 -4.35
CA GLN A 223 -29.30 -5.25 -3.49
C GLN A 223 -29.99 -6.44 -2.81
N GLN A 224 -30.26 -7.51 -3.55
CA GLN A 224 -30.87 -8.73 -3.00
C GLN A 224 -29.98 -9.43 -1.98
N MET A 225 -28.66 -9.37 -2.14
CA MET A 225 -27.68 -9.89 -1.18
C MET A 225 -27.62 -9.10 0.11
N GLY A 226 -28.16 -7.86 0.15
CA GLY A 226 -28.07 -6.98 1.31
C GLY A 226 -26.78 -6.16 1.38
N VAL A 227 -26.13 -5.88 0.25
CA VAL A 227 -25.02 -4.92 0.20
C VAL A 227 -25.53 -3.50 0.47
N ASP A 228 -24.88 -2.77 1.38
CA ASP A 228 -25.35 -1.46 1.86
C ASP A 228 -24.84 -0.31 1.01
N SER A 229 -23.61 -0.41 0.47
CA SER A 229 -22.96 0.69 -0.24
C SER A 229 -22.23 0.22 -1.50
N LEU A 230 -22.43 0.96 -2.59
CA LEU A 230 -21.74 0.80 -3.88
C LEU A 230 -20.66 1.86 -4.03
N LYS A 231 -19.41 1.43 -4.18
CA LYS A 231 -18.25 2.32 -4.26
C LYS A 231 -17.69 2.45 -5.66
N ILE A 232 -17.53 3.68 -6.11
CA ILE A 232 -16.85 4.01 -7.37
C ILE A 232 -15.37 4.32 -7.08
N GLU A 233 -14.41 3.68 -7.79
CA GLU A 233 -12.97 4.00 -7.72
C GLU A 233 -12.64 5.10 -8.72
N GLY A 234 -12.06 6.21 -8.26
CA GLY A 234 -11.77 7.29 -9.19
C GLY A 234 -11.18 8.58 -8.64
N ARG A 235 -10.54 8.61 -7.45
CA ARG A 235 -9.97 9.85 -6.86
C ARG A 235 -8.90 10.56 -7.71
N LEU A 236 -8.32 9.86 -8.69
CA LEU A 236 -7.38 10.43 -9.67
C LEU A 236 -8.07 10.81 -11.00
N LYS A 237 -9.39 10.70 -11.07
CA LYS A 237 -10.17 11.03 -12.27
C LYS A 237 -10.57 12.51 -12.29
N ARG A 238 -10.93 13.02 -13.49
CA ARG A 238 -11.40 14.40 -13.69
C ARG A 238 -12.90 14.50 -13.43
N ALA A 239 -13.39 15.71 -13.18
CA ALA A 239 -14.79 16.00 -12.87
C ALA A 239 -15.80 15.43 -13.90
N PRO A 240 -15.60 15.55 -15.24
CA PRO A 240 -16.52 14.97 -16.19
C PRO A 240 -16.69 13.46 -16.06
N TRP A 241 -15.59 12.73 -15.81
CA TRP A 241 -15.65 11.28 -15.61
C TRP A 241 -16.38 10.92 -14.31
N VAL A 242 -16.11 11.64 -13.23
CA VAL A 242 -16.77 11.42 -11.92
C VAL A 242 -18.26 11.67 -12.04
N SER A 243 -18.65 12.80 -12.64
CA SER A 243 -20.06 13.15 -12.88
C SER A 243 -20.77 12.06 -13.69
N GLN A 244 -20.19 11.63 -14.83
CA GLN A 244 -20.78 10.59 -15.67
C GLN A 244 -20.91 9.25 -14.93
N ALA A 245 -19.87 8.83 -14.19
CA ALA A 245 -19.89 7.58 -13.44
C ALA A 245 -20.97 7.61 -12.35
N VAL A 246 -21.05 8.68 -11.56
CA VAL A 246 -22.06 8.80 -10.50
C VAL A 246 -23.47 8.86 -11.09
N THR A 247 -23.70 9.67 -12.14
CA THR A 247 -25.01 9.75 -12.83
C THR A 247 -25.44 8.40 -13.37
N LEU A 248 -24.52 7.65 -13.98
CA LEU A 248 -24.77 6.31 -14.52
C LEU A 248 -25.29 5.35 -13.43
N TYR A 249 -24.56 5.27 -12.30
CA TYR A 249 -24.93 4.39 -11.19
C TYR A 249 -26.18 4.87 -10.45
N ARG A 250 -26.39 6.20 -10.34
CA ARG A 250 -27.61 6.79 -9.77
C ARG A 250 -28.84 6.41 -10.61
N ASN A 251 -28.76 6.56 -11.94
CA ASN A 251 -29.85 6.17 -12.84
C ASN A 251 -30.17 4.66 -12.75
N ALA A 252 -29.16 3.82 -12.57
CA ALA A 252 -29.35 2.38 -12.40
C ALA A 252 -29.99 2.04 -11.05
N LEU A 253 -29.57 2.69 -9.95
CA LEU A 253 -30.14 2.50 -8.62
C LEU A 253 -31.60 2.98 -8.53
N ASP A 254 -31.92 4.11 -9.15
CA ASP A 254 -33.26 4.68 -9.15
C ASP A 254 -34.17 4.06 -10.19
N THR A 255 -33.69 3.05 -10.95
CA THR A 255 -34.43 2.39 -12.05
C THR A 255 -35.04 3.37 -13.09
N LYS A 256 -34.38 4.52 -13.27
CA LYS A 256 -34.84 5.59 -14.16
C LYS A 256 -34.72 5.24 -15.65
N ARG A 257 -33.79 4.31 -15.97
CA ARG A 257 -33.50 3.91 -17.35
C ARG A 257 -33.18 2.42 -17.43
N PRO A 258 -33.47 1.75 -18.57
CA PRO A 258 -33.13 0.34 -18.77
C PRO A 258 -31.62 0.11 -18.67
N LEU A 259 -31.20 -0.98 -18.02
CA LEU A 259 -29.78 -1.35 -17.85
C LEU A 259 -29.06 -1.52 -19.20
N ALA A 260 -29.76 -2.00 -20.24
CA ALA A 260 -29.19 -2.16 -21.58
C ALA A 260 -28.74 -0.83 -22.21
N GLU A 261 -29.47 0.26 -21.97
CA GLU A 261 -29.09 1.62 -22.42
C GLU A 261 -27.90 2.13 -21.62
N LEU A 262 -27.94 1.97 -20.29
CA LEU A 262 -26.87 2.39 -19.39
C LEU A 262 -25.55 1.66 -19.68
N ARG A 263 -25.60 0.42 -20.22
CA ARG A 263 -24.41 -0.34 -20.60
C ARG A 263 -23.58 0.36 -21.67
N GLN A 264 -24.21 0.98 -22.67
CA GLN A 264 -23.48 1.74 -23.71
C GLN A 264 -22.72 2.93 -23.12
N GLU A 265 -23.31 3.60 -22.13
CA GLU A 265 -22.63 4.70 -21.42
C GLU A 265 -21.47 4.19 -20.54
N ALA A 266 -21.64 3.01 -19.92
CA ALA A 266 -20.55 2.37 -19.16
C ALA A 266 -19.35 2.05 -20.07
N ASP A 267 -19.59 1.53 -21.28
CA ASP A 267 -18.53 1.23 -22.23
C ASP A 267 -17.77 2.50 -22.66
N ALA A 268 -18.46 3.64 -22.79
CA ALA A 268 -17.83 4.94 -23.04
C ALA A 268 -16.91 5.39 -21.88
N LEU A 269 -17.31 5.13 -20.63
CA LEU A 269 -16.46 5.37 -19.46
C LEU A 269 -15.18 4.49 -19.46
N GLY A 270 -15.30 3.24 -19.92
CA GLY A 270 -14.15 2.35 -20.11
C GLY A 270 -13.16 2.90 -21.14
N GLY A 271 -13.66 3.44 -22.24
CA GLY A 271 -12.84 4.10 -23.28
C GLY A 271 -11.95 5.22 -22.76
N TYR A 272 -12.37 5.95 -21.74
CA TYR A 272 -11.58 6.99 -21.10
C TYR A 272 -10.23 6.51 -20.52
N THR A 273 -10.16 5.26 -20.06
CA THR A 273 -8.93 4.68 -19.50
C THR A 273 -8.11 3.92 -20.53
N GLY A 274 -8.66 3.66 -21.72
CA GLY A 274 -8.07 2.80 -22.74
C GLY A 274 -8.05 1.32 -22.36
N ARG A 275 -8.75 0.93 -21.29
CA ARG A 275 -8.88 -0.45 -20.83
C ARG A 275 -10.33 -0.93 -21.01
N THR A 276 -10.47 -2.19 -21.37
CA THR A 276 -11.80 -2.83 -21.48
C THR A 276 -12.42 -3.04 -20.10
N LEU A 277 -13.73 -3.08 -20.04
CA LEU A 277 -14.48 -3.37 -18.83
C LEU A 277 -14.61 -4.87 -18.58
N THR A 278 -14.79 -5.24 -17.31
CA THR A 278 -15.00 -6.63 -16.90
C THR A 278 -15.91 -6.70 -15.67
N GLN A 279 -16.68 -7.78 -15.58
CA GLN A 279 -17.33 -8.23 -14.35
C GLN A 279 -16.42 -9.23 -13.58
N GLY A 280 -15.37 -9.68 -14.21
CA GLY A 280 -14.21 -10.42 -13.75
C GLY A 280 -14.48 -11.39 -12.62
N TYR A 281 -13.86 -11.09 -11.50
CA TYR A 281 -13.94 -11.93 -10.30
C TYR A 281 -15.38 -12.14 -9.80
N TYR A 282 -16.27 -11.16 -9.95
CA TYR A 282 -17.67 -11.31 -9.53
C TYR A 282 -18.36 -12.52 -10.18
N GLU A 283 -18.07 -12.78 -11.45
CA GLU A 283 -18.57 -13.96 -12.18
C GLU A 283 -17.69 -15.21 -11.99
N GLY A 284 -16.77 -15.20 -11.07
CA GLY A 284 -15.82 -16.30 -10.85
C GLY A 284 -14.74 -16.45 -11.92
N HIS A 285 -14.66 -15.51 -12.88
CA HIS A 285 -13.67 -15.58 -13.95
C HIS A 285 -12.31 -15.12 -13.44
N ARG A 286 -11.30 -15.94 -13.61
CA ARG A 286 -9.90 -15.67 -13.23
C ARG A 286 -9.00 -15.52 -14.46
N GLU A 287 -9.51 -15.88 -15.63
CA GLU A 287 -8.83 -15.84 -16.93
C GLU A 287 -9.19 -14.56 -17.69
N ASN A 288 -8.34 -14.17 -18.65
CA ASN A 288 -8.56 -13.02 -19.54
C ASN A 288 -8.83 -11.69 -18.82
N LEU A 289 -8.36 -11.55 -17.60
CA LEU A 289 -8.50 -10.32 -16.81
C LEU A 289 -7.39 -9.31 -17.06
N THR A 290 -6.32 -9.71 -17.72
CA THR A 290 -5.07 -8.95 -17.86
C THR A 290 -4.73 -8.67 -19.32
N ASP A 291 -3.49 -8.30 -19.58
CA ASP A 291 -2.92 -7.96 -20.89
C ASP A 291 -3.54 -6.70 -21.52
N GLN A 292 -3.90 -5.73 -20.68
CA GLN A 292 -4.48 -4.47 -21.12
C GLN A 292 -3.38 -3.44 -21.34
N ILE A 293 -3.19 -3.04 -22.62
CA ILE A 293 -2.33 -1.93 -23.01
C ILE A 293 -3.07 -0.63 -22.66
N GLN A 294 -2.39 0.32 -22.03
CA GLN A 294 -2.90 1.69 -21.97
C GLN A 294 -2.80 2.29 -23.37
N GLY A 295 -3.83 2.04 -24.19
CA GLY A 295 -3.83 2.47 -25.60
C GLY A 295 -4.09 3.95 -25.73
N ARG A 296 -3.21 4.62 -26.49
CA ARG A 296 -3.63 5.79 -27.27
C ARG A 296 -4.55 5.27 -28.38
N THR A 297 -5.86 5.47 -28.23
CA THR A 297 -6.78 5.30 -29.36
C THR A 297 -6.38 6.28 -30.45
N LYS A 298 -5.88 5.76 -31.58
CA LYS A 298 -5.73 6.53 -32.82
C LYS A 298 -7.16 6.93 -33.23
N GLY A 299 -7.52 8.20 -33.07
CA GLY A 299 -8.73 8.71 -33.72
C GLY A 299 -9.68 9.60 -32.90
N THR A 300 -9.46 9.80 -31.61
CA THR A 300 -10.07 10.91 -30.87
C THR A 300 -8.95 11.78 -30.33
N THR A 301 -9.09 13.10 -30.45
CA THR A 301 -8.23 14.06 -29.79
C THR A 301 -8.32 13.84 -28.28
N ALA A 302 -7.76 12.74 -27.83
CA ALA A 302 -7.59 12.40 -26.45
C ALA A 302 -6.56 13.36 -25.91
N ALA A 303 -7.06 14.30 -25.09
CA ALA A 303 -6.18 15.02 -24.18
C ALA A 303 -5.29 14.00 -23.48
N SER A 304 -4.03 14.01 -23.86
CA SER A 304 -2.95 13.27 -23.23
C SER A 304 -3.10 13.35 -21.72
N ASN A 305 -2.91 12.21 -21.02
CA ASN A 305 -2.46 12.28 -19.65
C ASN A 305 -1.26 13.24 -19.63
N PRO A 306 -1.31 14.35 -18.91
CA PRO A 306 -0.13 15.16 -18.76
C PRO A 306 0.77 14.42 -17.75
N SER A 307 1.71 13.62 -18.28
CA SER A 307 3.04 13.71 -17.78
C SER A 307 3.43 15.16 -18.05
N CYS A 308 3.40 15.98 -17.02
CA CYS A 308 3.94 17.33 -16.93
C CYS A 308 4.45 17.92 -18.28
N ALA A 309 3.56 18.63 -19.00
CA ALA A 309 3.95 19.57 -20.04
C ALA A 309 2.83 20.59 -20.23
N THR A 310 3.14 21.80 -19.80
CA THR A 310 2.64 23.10 -20.29
C THR A 310 1.15 23.27 -20.51
N ILE A 311 0.49 23.95 -19.58
CA ILE A 311 -0.72 24.70 -19.82
C ILE A 311 -0.29 26.08 -20.35
N SER A 312 -0.41 26.28 -21.66
CA SER A 312 -0.40 27.62 -22.24
C SER A 312 -1.82 28.14 -22.27
N ALA A 313 -1.98 29.35 -21.78
CA ALA A 313 -3.16 30.14 -21.58
C ALA A 313 -4.14 30.21 -22.76
N VAL A 314 -5.44 30.19 -22.45
CA VAL A 314 -6.40 31.11 -23.06
C VAL A 314 -7.05 31.84 -21.89
N ALA A 315 -6.56 33.03 -21.63
CA ALA A 315 -7.18 33.99 -20.75
C ALA A 315 -7.96 35.01 -21.61
N SER A 316 -9.21 35.18 -21.33
CA SER A 316 -9.92 36.43 -21.59
C SER A 316 -10.60 36.88 -20.32
N GLY A 317 -10.01 37.89 -19.71
CA GLY A 317 -10.64 38.96 -18.97
C GLY A 317 -11.10 38.68 -17.55
N CYS A 318 -10.20 38.84 -16.57
CA CYS A 318 -10.50 39.63 -15.37
C CYS A 318 -9.18 40.02 -14.69
N SER A 319 -8.98 41.30 -14.47
CA SER A 319 -7.81 41.91 -13.85
C SER A 319 -7.85 41.71 -12.34
N SER A 320 -6.99 40.87 -11.81
CA SER A 320 -6.44 40.96 -10.47
C SER A 320 -5.03 40.35 -10.51
N SER A 321 -4.06 41.11 -10.02
CA SER A 321 -2.65 40.79 -9.97
C SER A 321 -2.39 39.67 -8.97
N GLU A 322 -2.40 38.43 -9.42
CA GLU A 322 -1.87 37.28 -8.68
C GLU A 322 -0.53 36.88 -9.28
N GLU A 323 0.52 36.89 -8.46
CA GLU A 323 1.86 36.39 -8.79
C GLU A 323 1.78 34.89 -9.09
N PRO A 324 2.63 34.34 -9.98
CA PRO A 324 2.57 32.93 -10.36
C PRO A 324 2.94 32.02 -9.17
N GLU A 325 2.04 31.11 -8.80
CA GLU A 325 2.26 30.04 -7.83
C GLU A 325 3.28 29.02 -8.36
N GLY A 326 4.57 29.30 -8.26
CA GLY A 326 5.64 28.41 -8.68
C GLY A 326 6.98 28.73 -8.01
N LEU A 327 7.88 27.73 -7.95
CA LEU A 327 9.26 27.95 -7.52
C LEU A 327 9.97 28.89 -8.52
N SER A 328 10.40 30.05 -8.06
CA SER A 328 11.28 30.93 -8.81
C SER A 328 12.72 30.81 -8.29
N VAL A 329 13.66 30.53 -9.17
CA VAL A 329 15.09 30.45 -8.83
C VAL A 329 15.86 31.43 -9.69
N SER A 330 16.42 32.45 -9.09
CA SER A 330 17.33 33.40 -9.73
C SER A 330 18.79 33.00 -9.43
N ILE A 331 19.62 32.96 -10.46
CA ILE A 331 21.01 32.52 -10.34
C ILE A 331 21.93 33.68 -10.73
N THR A 332 22.82 34.08 -9.83
CA THR A 332 23.73 35.19 -10.06
C THR A 332 25.18 34.82 -9.69
N ARG A 333 26.13 35.65 -10.10
CA ARG A 333 27.51 35.51 -9.67
C ARG A 333 27.76 36.45 -8.51
N ASP A 334 28.33 35.95 -7.42
CA ASP A 334 28.70 36.80 -6.28
C ASP A 334 30.03 37.52 -6.51
N GLU A 335 30.32 38.53 -5.66
CA GLU A 335 31.55 39.31 -5.74
C GLU A 335 32.84 38.51 -5.55
N GLN A 336 32.76 37.30 -4.98
CA GLN A 336 33.87 36.38 -4.76
C GLN A 336 34.01 35.32 -5.87
N GLY A 337 33.19 35.41 -6.95
CA GLY A 337 33.24 34.52 -8.11
C GLY A 337 32.51 33.20 -7.89
N GLY A 338 31.75 33.03 -6.81
CA GLY A 338 30.85 31.91 -6.58
C GLY A 338 29.52 32.05 -7.33
N VAL A 339 28.65 31.05 -7.25
CA VAL A 339 27.30 31.06 -7.80
C VAL A 339 26.29 31.11 -6.66
N LEU A 340 25.46 32.14 -6.66
CA LEU A 340 24.38 32.34 -5.72
C LEU A 340 23.04 31.94 -6.35
N PHE A 341 22.29 31.12 -5.64
CA PHE A 341 20.92 30.71 -5.99
C PHE A 341 19.98 31.39 -5.02
N SER A 342 19.09 32.25 -5.51
CA SER A 342 18.03 32.90 -4.74
C SER A 342 16.71 32.23 -5.09
N CYS A 343 16.14 31.52 -4.15
CA CYS A 343 14.91 30.73 -4.32
C CYS A 343 13.73 31.46 -3.68
N LEU A 344 12.62 31.57 -4.40
CA LEU A 344 11.36 32.12 -3.91
C LEU A 344 10.22 31.15 -4.20
N PHE A 345 9.45 30.79 -3.17
CA PHE A 345 8.26 29.94 -3.28
C PHE A 345 7.30 30.24 -2.13
N ASN A 346 6.03 30.45 -2.42
CA ASN A 346 5.00 30.79 -1.42
C ASN A 346 5.38 31.96 -0.49
N GLY A 347 6.02 33.00 -1.03
CA GLY A 347 6.45 34.15 -0.26
C GLY A 347 7.68 33.93 0.65
N VAL A 348 8.21 32.71 0.69
CA VAL A 348 9.45 32.38 1.42
C VAL A 348 10.65 32.52 0.48
N GLN A 349 11.65 33.28 0.92
CA GLN A 349 12.91 33.46 0.17
C GLN A 349 14.06 32.82 0.95
N GLU A 350 14.93 32.07 0.27
CA GLU A 350 16.17 31.52 0.83
C GLU A 350 17.25 31.48 -0.24
N ASP A 351 18.48 31.83 0.16
CA ASP A 351 19.63 31.83 -0.71
C ASP A 351 20.58 30.71 -0.33
N PHE A 352 21.16 30.03 -1.33
CA PHE A 352 22.29 29.14 -1.11
C PHE A 352 23.42 29.42 -2.10
N ARG A 353 24.64 29.10 -1.70
CA ARG A 353 25.84 29.48 -2.41
C ARG A 353 26.69 28.27 -2.78
N ILE A 354 27.15 28.25 -4.03
CA ILE A 354 28.24 27.36 -4.47
C ILE A 354 29.51 28.19 -4.56
N PRO A 355 30.54 27.90 -3.75
CA PRO A 355 31.77 28.66 -3.78
C PRO A 355 32.51 28.49 -5.10
N PRO A 356 33.39 29.42 -5.50
CA PRO A 356 34.17 29.34 -6.73
C PRO A 356 34.99 28.02 -6.77
N GLN A 357 34.99 27.36 -7.92
CA GLN A 357 35.59 26.03 -8.07
C GLN A 357 36.77 26.08 -9.04
N ARG A 358 37.87 25.45 -8.68
CA ARG A 358 38.98 25.13 -9.58
C ARG A 358 38.68 23.77 -10.22
N ILE A 359 38.60 23.70 -11.56
CA ILE A 359 38.26 22.47 -12.28
C ILE A 359 39.53 21.85 -12.82
N PRO A 360 40.11 20.86 -12.14
CA PRO A 360 41.38 20.25 -12.58
C PRO A 360 41.18 19.34 -13.81
N ASN A 361 39.97 18.85 -14.10
CA ASN A 361 39.66 17.99 -15.24
C ASN A 361 38.27 18.31 -15.81
N PRO A 362 38.20 18.98 -16.98
CA PRO A 362 36.95 19.34 -17.65
C PRO A 362 36.03 18.14 -17.96
N ARG A 363 36.59 16.95 -18.17
CA ARG A 363 35.80 15.72 -18.46
C ARG A 363 34.95 15.26 -17.25
N ARG A 364 35.20 15.78 -16.06
CA ARG A 364 34.45 15.49 -14.83
C ARG A 364 33.57 16.66 -14.37
N ALA A 365 33.34 17.60 -15.23
CA ALA A 365 32.48 18.76 -15.00
C ALA A 365 31.24 18.72 -15.89
N LEU A 366 30.19 19.41 -15.46
CA LEU A 366 28.98 19.66 -16.24
C LEU A 366 28.75 21.17 -16.32
N ALA A 367 28.10 21.62 -17.40
CA ALA A 367 27.66 22.99 -17.50
C ALA A 367 26.55 23.26 -16.45
N LEU A 368 26.60 24.44 -15.84
CA LEU A 368 25.60 24.88 -14.87
C LEU A 368 24.18 24.79 -15.46
N SER A 369 24.02 25.18 -16.72
CA SER A 369 22.74 25.05 -17.44
C SER A 369 22.22 23.63 -17.54
N GLN A 370 23.09 22.62 -17.58
CA GLN A 370 22.67 21.22 -17.57
C GLN A 370 22.27 20.79 -16.16
N MET A 371 23.07 21.11 -15.14
CA MET A 371 22.75 20.78 -13.74
C MET A 371 21.43 21.37 -13.29
N VAL A 372 21.14 22.60 -13.70
CA VAL A 372 19.92 23.33 -13.37
C VAL A 372 18.71 22.73 -14.08
N ARG A 373 18.82 22.34 -15.36
CA ARG A 373 17.77 21.61 -16.08
C ARG A 373 17.46 20.27 -15.42
N ASP A 374 18.50 19.48 -15.16
CA ASP A 374 18.34 18.16 -14.51
C ASP A 374 17.67 18.29 -13.13
N ALA A 375 17.98 19.37 -12.39
CA ALA A 375 17.35 19.67 -11.11
C ALA A 375 15.87 20.08 -11.27
N ALA A 376 15.55 20.90 -12.28
CA ALA A 376 14.17 21.29 -12.58
C ALA A 376 13.31 20.10 -13.03
N ASP A 377 13.87 19.23 -13.88
CA ASP A 377 13.20 18.00 -14.35
C ASP A 377 12.94 17.00 -13.19
N ALA A 378 13.80 17.04 -12.17
CA ALA A 378 13.64 16.23 -10.97
C ALA A 378 12.63 16.80 -9.96
N LEU A 379 12.09 18.01 -10.19
CA LEU A 379 11.12 18.73 -9.35
C LEU A 379 9.82 19.07 -10.10
N PRO A 380 9.16 18.11 -10.77
CA PRO A 380 8.06 18.38 -11.70
C PRO A 380 6.81 18.99 -11.05
N GLU A 381 6.67 18.88 -9.73
CA GLU A 381 5.52 19.41 -8.98
C GLU A 381 5.71 20.89 -8.55
N SER A 382 6.90 21.46 -8.77
CA SER A 382 7.23 22.82 -8.31
C SER A 382 6.90 23.92 -9.30
N GLY A 383 6.61 23.58 -10.57
CA GLY A 383 6.44 24.60 -11.62
C GLY A 383 7.66 25.53 -11.76
N ALA A 384 8.87 24.98 -11.54
CA ALA A 384 10.08 25.76 -11.35
C ALA A 384 10.40 26.66 -12.56
N GLN A 385 10.40 27.98 -12.35
CA GLN A 385 10.93 28.96 -13.26
C GLN A 385 12.37 29.32 -12.84
N ILE A 386 13.33 29.01 -13.70
CA ILE A 386 14.75 29.23 -13.40
C ILE A 386 15.30 30.31 -14.28
N ASP A 387 15.66 31.44 -13.70
CA ASP A 387 16.36 32.53 -14.36
C ASP A 387 17.86 32.31 -14.30
N LEU A 388 18.45 31.89 -15.43
CA LEU A 388 19.88 31.66 -15.58
C LEU A 388 20.45 32.60 -16.64
N PRO A 389 21.24 33.61 -16.22
CA PRO A 389 21.89 34.57 -17.14
C PRO A 389 22.75 33.86 -18.19
N GLU A 390 22.76 34.42 -19.42
CA GLU A 390 23.53 33.86 -20.57
C GLU A 390 25.00 33.64 -20.24
N GLU A 391 25.62 34.56 -19.48
CA GLU A 391 27.01 34.50 -19.04
C GLU A 391 27.35 33.33 -18.11
N LEU A 392 26.35 32.76 -17.43
CA LEU A 392 26.50 31.63 -16.53
C LEU A 392 26.15 30.27 -17.16
N LYS A 393 25.49 30.24 -18.33
CA LYS A 393 25.05 28.99 -18.97
C LYS A 393 26.20 28.05 -19.29
N GLY A 394 27.34 28.57 -19.67
CA GLY A 394 28.54 27.81 -19.99
C GLY A 394 29.48 27.57 -18.82
N LEU A 395 29.14 28.06 -17.61
CA LEU A 395 29.98 27.86 -16.43
C LEU A 395 30.05 26.36 -16.11
N LEU A 396 31.27 25.81 -16.05
CA LEU A 396 31.48 24.41 -15.67
C LEU A 396 31.62 24.28 -14.16
N LEU A 397 30.91 23.29 -13.60
CA LEU A 397 31.03 22.90 -12.19
C LEU A 397 31.34 21.40 -12.09
N PRO A 398 32.11 20.97 -11.06
CA PRO A 398 32.28 19.53 -10.77
C PRO A 398 30.94 18.80 -10.61
N ARG A 399 30.80 17.60 -11.18
CA ARG A 399 29.56 16.82 -11.16
C ARG A 399 28.94 16.62 -9.77
N ARG A 400 29.78 16.58 -8.73
CA ARG A 400 29.29 16.47 -7.32
C ARG A 400 28.32 17.58 -6.90
N PHE A 401 28.34 18.74 -7.58
CA PHE A 401 27.43 19.85 -7.26
C PHE A 401 26.02 19.65 -7.86
N GLN A 402 25.82 18.73 -8.80
CA GLN A 402 24.51 18.40 -9.31
C GLN A 402 23.58 17.91 -8.18
N ASP A 403 24.05 16.95 -7.37
CA ASP A 403 23.30 16.45 -6.22
C ASP A 403 23.12 17.54 -5.15
N THR A 404 24.12 18.40 -4.96
CA THR A 404 24.05 19.52 -4.01
C THR A 404 22.99 20.54 -4.42
N ILE A 405 22.92 20.91 -5.70
CA ILE A 405 21.91 21.85 -6.21
C ILE A 405 20.52 21.24 -6.02
N LEU A 406 20.30 20.00 -6.46
CA LEU A 406 19.03 19.31 -6.31
C LEU A 406 18.63 19.19 -4.84
N GLN A 407 19.56 18.82 -3.96
CA GLN A 407 19.31 18.67 -2.53
C GLN A 407 18.90 20.01 -1.88
N ASN A 408 19.62 21.09 -2.17
CA ASN A 408 19.29 22.41 -1.63
C ASN A 408 17.92 22.90 -2.12
N LEU A 409 17.59 22.72 -3.40
CA LEU A 409 16.27 23.06 -3.93
C LEU A 409 15.16 22.23 -3.28
N GLN A 410 15.37 20.93 -3.08
CA GLN A 410 14.43 20.07 -2.38
C GLN A 410 14.25 20.46 -0.91
N ASP A 411 15.33 20.82 -0.22
CA ASP A 411 15.29 21.24 1.18
C ASP A 411 14.62 22.61 1.33
N PHE A 412 14.87 23.53 0.39
CA PHE A 412 14.15 24.81 0.31
C PHE A 412 12.66 24.60 0.09
N LEU A 413 12.26 23.83 -0.93
CA LEU A 413 10.84 23.51 -1.17
C LEU A 413 10.18 22.88 0.05
N ARG A 414 10.87 21.99 0.75
CA ARG A 414 10.37 21.42 2.00
C ARG A 414 10.17 22.49 3.09
N LYS A 415 11.04 23.49 3.19
CA LYS A 415 10.92 24.59 4.16
C LYS A 415 9.81 25.55 3.77
N ALA A 416 9.79 25.96 2.52
CA ALA A 416 8.82 26.92 1.98
C ALA A 416 7.40 26.35 1.87
N SER A 417 7.29 25.01 1.67
CA SER A 417 6.03 24.29 1.75
C SER A 417 5.58 23.99 3.19
N ARG A 418 6.37 24.37 4.19
CA ARG A 418 6.04 24.07 5.61
C ARG A 418 4.82 24.81 6.14
N GLU A 419 4.36 25.87 5.50
CA GLU A 419 3.11 26.54 5.87
C GLU A 419 1.86 25.73 5.45
N ASP A 420 2.01 24.81 4.47
CA ASP A 420 0.91 23.93 4.02
C ASP A 420 1.37 22.48 3.79
N ASP A 421 2.05 21.91 4.77
CA ASP A 421 2.58 20.53 4.70
C ASP A 421 1.51 19.45 4.98
N GLY A 422 0.24 19.83 5.10
CA GLY A 422 -0.87 18.94 5.44
C GLY A 422 -0.77 18.37 6.86
N VAL A 423 -0.02 19.03 7.74
CA VAL A 423 0.10 18.63 9.14
C VAL A 423 -1.05 19.21 9.96
N VAL A 424 -1.85 18.34 10.54
CA VAL A 424 -2.91 18.72 11.48
C VAL A 424 -2.29 19.25 12.77
N ARG A 425 -2.51 20.54 13.10
CA ARG A 425 -1.89 21.25 14.24
C ARG A 425 -2.85 21.51 15.39
N ILE A 426 -3.75 20.61 15.66
CA ILE A 426 -4.67 20.72 16.81
C ILE A 426 -4.07 20.02 18.05
N PRO A 427 -4.38 20.51 19.26
CA PRO A 427 -3.97 19.85 20.49
C PRO A 427 -4.67 18.49 20.63
N LEU A 428 -3.94 17.49 21.13
CA LEU A 428 -4.51 16.20 21.45
C LEU A 428 -5.07 16.21 22.88
N PRO A 429 -6.21 15.57 23.13
CA PRO A 429 -6.67 15.22 24.47
C PRO A 429 -5.58 14.47 25.26
N LYS A 430 -5.53 14.65 26.58
CA LYS A 430 -4.46 14.07 27.43
C LYS A 430 -4.37 12.54 27.35
N ASN A 431 -5.52 11.85 27.25
CA ASN A 431 -5.59 10.40 27.09
C ASN A 431 -4.90 9.96 25.79
N LEU A 432 -5.14 10.64 24.66
CA LEU A 432 -4.51 10.34 23.37
C LEU A 432 -3.03 10.72 23.36
N GLN A 433 -2.66 11.85 23.99
CA GLN A 433 -1.26 12.24 24.12
C GLN A 433 -0.43 11.20 24.88
N SER A 434 -1.01 10.54 25.89
CA SER A 434 -0.34 9.50 26.68
C SER A 434 0.03 8.27 25.85
N LEU A 435 -0.73 7.95 24.79
CA LEU A 435 -0.44 6.84 23.88
C LEU A 435 0.86 7.06 23.09
N LEU A 436 1.19 8.32 22.80
CA LEU A 436 2.41 8.67 22.03
C LEU A 436 3.68 8.64 22.88
N ASN A 437 3.55 8.79 24.21
CA ASN A 437 4.68 8.87 25.15
C ASN A 437 5.12 7.51 25.68
N GLN A 438 4.58 6.41 25.15
CA GLN A 438 4.95 5.07 25.57
C GLN A 438 6.35 4.72 25.07
N SER A 439 7.18 4.21 25.96
CA SER A 439 8.48 3.64 25.67
C SER A 439 8.52 2.16 26.05
N ALA A 440 9.37 1.39 25.42
CA ALA A 440 9.57 0.00 25.82
C ALA A 440 10.03 -0.07 27.28
N PRO A 441 9.49 -1.01 28.08
CA PRO A 441 9.95 -1.20 29.47
C PRO A 441 11.43 -1.64 29.50
N LYS A 442 12.10 -1.39 30.62
CA LYS A 442 13.50 -1.83 30.82
C LYS A 442 13.67 -3.33 30.63
N ASP A 443 12.65 -4.12 30.99
CA ASP A 443 12.60 -5.57 30.86
C ASP A 443 11.87 -6.01 29.58
N SER A 444 12.10 -5.28 28.46
CA SER A 444 11.51 -5.61 27.16
C SER A 444 11.84 -7.06 26.74
N PRO A 445 10.87 -7.81 26.19
CA PRO A 445 11.10 -9.13 25.62
C PRO A 445 12.01 -9.08 24.36
N ASN A 446 12.15 -7.92 23.74
CA ASN A 446 12.93 -7.70 22.54
C ASN A 446 14.43 -7.58 22.90
N ARG A 447 15.15 -8.71 22.98
CA ARG A 447 16.55 -8.78 23.44
C ARG A 447 17.54 -9.17 22.38
N LEU A 448 17.11 -9.86 21.30
CA LEU A 448 18.00 -10.32 20.23
C LEU A 448 18.39 -9.14 19.33
N PRO A 449 19.68 -8.76 19.24
CA PRO A 449 20.13 -7.69 18.35
C PRO A 449 20.11 -8.16 16.89
N LEU A 450 19.94 -7.23 15.97
CA LEU A 450 20.13 -7.52 14.54
C LEU A 450 21.58 -7.98 14.30
N GLY A 451 21.71 -9.23 13.83
CA GLY A 451 22.99 -9.93 13.67
C GLY A 451 23.17 -11.12 14.59
N ALA A 452 22.22 -11.38 15.50
CA ALA A 452 22.13 -12.66 16.19
C ALA A 452 21.70 -13.76 15.19
N PRO A 453 21.97 -15.05 15.50
CA PRO A 453 21.43 -16.17 14.73
C PRO A 453 19.91 -16.17 14.72
N ALA A 454 19.30 -16.60 13.61
CA ALA A 454 17.87 -16.77 13.52
C ALA A 454 17.42 -17.96 14.39
N ASP A 455 16.35 -17.75 15.14
CA ASP A 455 15.71 -18.75 16.01
C ASP A 455 14.45 -19.36 15.38
N PHE A 456 13.96 -18.79 14.27
CA PHE A 456 12.87 -19.32 13.46
C PHE A 456 13.29 -19.63 12.03
N LEU A 457 12.75 -20.72 11.50
CA LEU A 457 12.89 -21.13 10.11
C LEU A 457 11.51 -21.37 9.51
N ARG A 458 11.12 -20.58 8.51
CA ARG A 458 9.85 -20.71 7.80
C ARG A 458 10.02 -21.60 6.58
N LEU A 459 9.21 -22.66 6.50
CA LEU A 459 9.22 -23.67 5.45
C LEU A 459 7.80 -24.05 5.03
N THR A 460 7.66 -24.61 3.84
CA THR A 460 6.42 -25.33 3.48
C THR A 460 6.49 -26.79 3.99
N PRO A 461 5.36 -27.50 4.13
CA PRO A 461 5.35 -28.92 4.51
C PRO A 461 6.22 -29.80 3.62
N GLU A 462 6.28 -29.48 2.31
CA GLU A 462 7.06 -30.23 1.32
C GLU A 462 8.58 -30.04 1.49
N GLN A 463 9.01 -28.98 2.16
CA GLN A 463 10.43 -28.71 2.45
C GLN A 463 10.94 -29.41 3.72
N LEU A 464 10.04 -29.86 4.62
CA LEU A 464 10.43 -30.48 5.89
C LEU A 464 11.33 -31.71 5.72
N PRO A 465 11.15 -32.61 4.72
CA PRO A 465 12.04 -33.75 4.49
C PRO A 465 13.49 -33.36 4.13
N ALA A 466 13.70 -32.13 3.62
CA ALA A 466 15.01 -31.62 3.24
C ALA A 466 15.78 -30.97 4.39
N LEU A 467 15.18 -30.88 5.61
CA LEU A 467 15.87 -30.32 6.78
C LEU A 467 17.11 -31.14 7.17
N PRO A 468 18.26 -30.49 7.39
CA PRO A 468 19.45 -31.15 7.90
C PRO A 468 19.23 -31.69 9.33
N ARG A 469 19.35 -32.98 9.51
CA ARG A 469 19.05 -33.64 10.80
C ARG A 469 20.11 -33.42 11.92
N HIS A 470 21.26 -32.79 11.63
CA HIS A 470 22.42 -32.81 12.54
C HIS A 470 23.25 -31.51 12.63
N GLN A 471 22.76 -30.31 12.29
CA GLN A 471 23.67 -29.16 12.09
C GLN A 471 23.54 -27.94 13.02
N ALA A 472 22.61 -27.85 13.95
CA ALA A 472 22.52 -26.68 14.85
C ALA A 472 22.23 -27.08 16.29
N ASN A 473 22.85 -26.39 17.24
CA ASN A 473 22.48 -26.45 18.65
C ASN A 473 22.46 -25.02 19.25
N PRO A 474 21.30 -24.47 19.60
CA PRO A 474 19.96 -25.07 19.48
C PRO A 474 19.41 -25.09 18.04
N LEU A 475 18.57 -26.09 17.75
CA LEU A 475 17.82 -26.13 16.49
C LEU A 475 16.80 -24.99 16.43
N PRO A 476 16.63 -24.32 15.28
CA PRO A 476 15.59 -23.28 15.14
C PRO A 476 14.18 -23.88 15.24
N ARG A 477 13.25 -23.12 15.78
CA ARG A 477 11.82 -23.44 15.74
C ARG A 477 11.29 -23.34 14.31
N LEU A 478 10.25 -24.08 14.00
CA LEU A 478 9.68 -24.12 12.65
C LEU A 478 8.40 -23.31 12.56
N LEU A 479 8.32 -22.45 11.54
CA LEU A 479 7.10 -21.82 11.04
C LEU A 479 6.69 -22.57 9.77
N ILE A 480 5.63 -23.38 9.86
CA ILE A 480 5.20 -24.23 8.74
C ILE A 480 4.10 -23.49 7.98
N ALA A 481 4.44 -22.97 6.79
CA ALA A 481 3.53 -22.21 5.94
C ALA A 481 2.54 -23.16 5.24
N VAL A 482 1.28 -23.09 5.64
CA VAL A 482 0.21 -23.96 5.12
C VAL A 482 -0.76 -23.21 4.21
N THR A 483 -1.54 -23.98 3.46
CA THR A 483 -2.71 -23.56 2.70
C THR A 483 -3.90 -24.43 3.09
N SER A 484 -5.11 -24.06 2.65
CA SER A 484 -6.32 -24.85 2.85
C SER A 484 -6.29 -26.24 2.17
N GLN A 485 -5.34 -26.48 1.27
CA GLN A 485 -5.18 -27.74 0.56
C GLN A 485 -4.38 -28.80 1.35
N HIS A 486 -3.68 -28.40 2.38
CA HIS A 486 -2.99 -29.36 3.28
C HIS A 486 -4.02 -30.02 4.19
N THR A 487 -3.76 -31.29 4.53
CA THR A 487 -4.60 -32.04 5.47
C THR A 487 -3.86 -32.30 6.78
N PRO A 488 -4.58 -32.51 7.89
CA PRO A 488 -4.00 -32.91 9.16
C PRO A 488 -3.07 -34.14 9.05
N GLU A 489 -3.49 -35.16 8.28
CA GLU A 489 -2.73 -36.40 8.10
C GLU A 489 -1.41 -36.17 7.35
N ALA A 490 -1.44 -35.29 6.33
CA ALA A 490 -0.22 -34.94 5.60
C ALA A 490 0.77 -34.18 6.47
N LEU A 491 0.30 -33.27 7.33
CA LEU A 491 1.13 -32.55 8.29
C LEU A 491 1.67 -33.48 9.38
N GLU A 492 0.83 -34.39 9.90
CA GLU A 492 1.25 -35.39 10.88
C GLU A 492 2.44 -36.18 10.35
N LYS A 493 2.32 -36.76 9.15
CA LYS A 493 3.37 -37.49 8.46
C LYS A 493 4.64 -36.63 8.23
N ALA A 494 4.48 -35.37 7.90
CA ALA A 494 5.60 -34.47 7.67
C ALA A 494 6.38 -34.17 8.97
N LEU A 495 5.68 -34.11 10.11
CA LEU A 495 6.29 -33.91 11.43
C LEU A 495 6.94 -35.14 12.04
N GLU A 496 6.49 -36.37 11.72
CA GLU A 496 7.04 -37.62 12.27
C GLU A 496 8.57 -37.79 12.07
N GLY A 497 9.09 -37.23 10.99
CA GLY A 497 10.53 -37.29 10.68
C GLY A 497 11.41 -36.26 11.39
N LEU A 498 10.81 -35.35 12.18
CA LEU A 498 11.52 -34.24 12.83
C LEU A 498 11.97 -34.59 14.25
N PRO A 499 13.01 -33.91 14.76
CA PRO A 499 13.34 -33.95 16.18
C PRO A 499 12.12 -33.58 17.04
N LYS A 500 11.88 -34.33 18.12
CA LYS A 500 10.70 -34.22 18.97
C LYS A 500 10.38 -32.74 19.34
N ARG A 501 11.38 -31.99 19.79
CA ARG A 501 11.22 -30.58 20.17
C ARG A 501 10.74 -29.71 19.01
N GLN A 502 11.28 -29.88 17.79
CA GLN A 502 10.87 -29.11 16.62
C GLN A 502 9.43 -29.43 16.21
N ALA A 503 9.00 -30.68 16.31
CA ALA A 503 7.63 -31.10 16.03
C ALA A 503 6.63 -30.54 17.06
N GLU A 504 7.00 -30.55 18.35
CA GLU A 504 6.16 -30.06 19.46
C GLU A 504 6.10 -28.53 19.57
N GLU A 505 7.15 -27.83 19.17
CA GLU A 505 7.21 -26.34 19.19
C GLU A 505 6.92 -25.71 17.82
N ALA A 506 6.47 -26.47 16.83
CA ALA A 506 6.15 -25.95 15.50
C ALA A 506 4.99 -24.95 15.55
N VAL A 507 5.05 -23.96 14.67
CA VAL A 507 4.04 -22.94 14.50
C VAL A 507 3.38 -23.08 13.15
N LEU A 508 2.05 -23.19 13.11
CA LEU A 508 1.29 -23.31 11.87
C LEU A 508 1.04 -21.93 11.27
N ALA A 509 1.79 -21.53 10.25
CA ALA A 509 1.68 -20.22 9.62
C ALA A 509 0.60 -20.23 8.53
N LEU A 510 -0.51 -19.54 8.80
CA LEU A 510 -1.67 -19.43 7.92
C LEU A 510 -1.42 -18.45 6.75
N PRO A 511 -2.14 -18.58 5.62
CA PRO A 511 -1.95 -17.71 4.47
C PRO A 511 -2.33 -16.25 4.75
N ALA A 512 -1.67 -15.32 4.07
CA ALA A 512 -1.97 -13.89 4.15
C ALA A 512 -3.22 -13.48 3.33
N VAL A 513 -3.66 -14.33 2.41
CA VAL A 513 -4.90 -14.18 1.62
C VAL A 513 -5.73 -15.43 1.88
N CYS A 514 -6.98 -15.25 2.30
CA CYS A 514 -7.88 -16.33 2.70
C CYS A 514 -9.29 -16.01 2.22
N TYR A 515 -9.77 -16.77 1.24
CA TYR A 515 -11.11 -16.62 0.70
C TYR A 515 -12.11 -17.55 1.40
N GLU A 516 -13.38 -17.45 1.05
CA GLU A 516 -14.43 -18.25 1.68
C GLU A 516 -14.19 -19.76 1.48
N GLU A 517 -13.72 -20.16 0.31
CA GLU A 517 -13.36 -21.54 -0.04
C GLU A 517 -12.24 -22.14 0.83
N ASP A 518 -11.44 -21.31 1.51
CA ASP A 518 -10.31 -21.73 2.34
C ASP A 518 -10.70 -22.03 3.79
N LEU A 519 -11.85 -21.51 4.26
CA LEU A 519 -12.19 -21.47 5.68
C LEU A 519 -12.34 -22.87 6.30
N GLU A 520 -12.92 -23.81 5.59
CA GLU A 520 -13.14 -25.18 6.08
C GLU A 520 -11.80 -25.91 6.27
N GLY A 521 -10.96 -25.93 5.23
CA GLY A 521 -9.65 -26.57 5.29
C GLY A 521 -8.73 -25.97 6.36
N LEU A 522 -8.69 -24.63 6.46
CA LEU A 522 -7.88 -23.96 7.49
C LEU A 522 -8.44 -24.22 8.90
N SER A 523 -9.77 -24.31 9.07
CA SER A 523 -10.36 -24.65 10.36
C SER A 523 -10.03 -26.08 10.78
N ALA A 524 -10.01 -27.03 9.87
CA ALA A 524 -9.59 -28.41 10.16
C ALA A 524 -8.13 -28.47 10.64
N LEU A 525 -7.25 -27.73 9.95
CA LEU A 525 -5.84 -27.64 10.33
C LEU A 525 -5.63 -26.99 11.71
N LEU A 526 -6.40 -25.95 12.01
CA LEU A 526 -6.32 -25.27 13.32
C LEU A 526 -6.80 -26.16 14.47
N ASN A 527 -7.88 -26.93 14.27
CA ASN A 527 -8.36 -27.88 15.27
C ASN A 527 -7.33 -28.96 15.52
N TRP A 528 -6.75 -29.56 14.47
CA TRP A 528 -5.65 -30.53 14.58
C TRP A 528 -4.43 -29.94 15.31
N ALA A 529 -4.02 -28.72 14.96
CA ALA A 529 -2.88 -28.05 15.60
C ALA A 529 -3.14 -27.77 17.09
N LYS A 530 -4.37 -27.37 17.43
CA LYS A 530 -4.80 -27.15 18.82
C LYS A 530 -4.72 -28.44 19.64
N ASP A 531 -5.23 -29.56 19.11
CA ASP A 531 -5.22 -30.87 19.79
C ASP A 531 -3.80 -31.36 20.07
N ARG A 532 -2.81 -30.92 19.27
CA ARG A 532 -1.39 -31.17 19.47
C ARG A 532 -0.69 -30.13 20.35
N GLY A 533 -1.39 -29.12 20.82
CA GLY A 533 -0.81 -28.04 21.61
C GLY A 533 0.11 -27.10 20.82
N LEU A 534 0.00 -27.08 19.47
CA LEU A 534 0.79 -26.20 18.62
C LEU A 534 0.26 -24.76 18.70
N LEU A 535 1.07 -23.83 18.18
CA LEU A 535 0.75 -22.43 18.03
C LEU A 535 0.46 -22.14 16.55
N ALA A 536 -0.42 -21.16 16.28
CA ALA A 536 -0.68 -20.68 14.93
C ALA A 536 -0.07 -19.29 14.69
N GLU A 537 0.13 -18.91 13.42
CA GLU A 537 0.47 -17.56 13.01
C GLU A 537 -0.62 -17.04 12.06
N ALA A 538 -1.32 -15.98 12.46
CA ALA A 538 -2.33 -15.29 11.67
C ALA A 538 -1.69 -14.24 10.77
N ASN A 539 -2.03 -14.23 9.48
CA ASN A 539 -1.49 -13.33 8.47
C ASN A 539 -2.54 -12.43 7.79
N SER A 540 -3.81 -12.52 8.20
CA SER A 540 -4.90 -11.65 7.77
C SER A 540 -5.96 -11.53 8.86
N TRP A 541 -6.90 -10.60 8.71
CA TRP A 541 -8.05 -10.49 9.61
C TRP A 541 -8.92 -11.75 9.57
N ASP A 542 -9.02 -12.39 8.40
CA ASP A 542 -9.71 -13.66 8.20
C ASP A 542 -9.08 -14.78 9.02
N THR A 543 -7.76 -14.96 8.91
CA THR A 543 -7.04 -16.00 9.66
C THR A 543 -6.90 -15.68 11.14
N LEU A 544 -6.87 -14.40 11.53
CA LEU A 544 -6.92 -14.00 12.94
C LEU A 544 -8.23 -14.43 13.60
N TRP A 545 -9.36 -14.22 12.91
CA TRP A 545 -10.66 -14.68 13.41
C TRP A 545 -10.70 -16.20 13.55
N LEU A 546 -10.18 -16.96 12.58
CA LEU A 546 -10.11 -18.41 12.65
C LEU A 546 -9.31 -18.89 13.87
N CYS A 547 -8.13 -18.30 14.15
CA CYS A 547 -7.33 -18.64 15.33
C CYS A 547 -8.11 -18.38 16.63
N ARG A 548 -8.76 -17.22 16.75
CA ARG A 548 -9.55 -16.86 17.92
C ARG A 548 -10.75 -17.79 18.10
N ARG A 549 -11.47 -18.08 17.04
CA ARG A 549 -12.62 -19.02 17.06
C ARG A 549 -12.20 -20.43 17.47
N ALA A 550 -11.09 -20.92 16.95
CA ALA A 550 -10.55 -22.24 17.33
C ALA A 550 -10.05 -22.25 18.80
N GLY A 551 -9.77 -21.09 19.37
CA GLY A 551 -9.18 -20.95 20.71
C GLY A 551 -7.75 -21.53 20.75
N ILE A 552 -7.00 -21.41 19.65
CA ILE A 552 -5.60 -21.80 19.56
C ILE A 552 -4.71 -20.58 19.94
N PRO A 553 -3.63 -20.77 20.71
CA PRO A 553 -2.67 -19.70 20.93
C PRO A 553 -2.04 -19.27 19.59
N PHE A 554 -1.83 -17.97 19.38
CA PHE A 554 -1.36 -17.49 18.10
C PHE A 554 -0.38 -16.32 18.20
N ALA A 555 0.37 -16.11 17.12
CA ALA A 555 1.16 -14.94 16.83
C ALA A 555 0.63 -14.26 15.56
N THR A 556 1.16 -13.10 15.20
CA THR A 556 0.83 -12.46 13.92
C THR A 556 2.07 -12.34 13.04
N GLY A 557 1.89 -12.68 11.76
CA GLY A 557 2.95 -12.68 10.77
C GLY A 557 2.97 -11.42 9.90
N GLN A 558 3.78 -11.46 8.84
CA GLN A 558 4.06 -10.35 7.92
C GLN A 558 2.81 -9.75 7.28
N GLY A 559 1.79 -10.57 7.05
CA GLY A 559 0.54 -10.14 6.43
C GLY A 559 -0.27 -9.14 7.26
N MET A 560 -0.02 -9.02 8.58
CA MET A 560 -0.70 -8.03 9.42
C MET A 560 -0.06 -6.63 9.37
N ALA A 561 1.04 -6.47 8.63
CA ALA A 561 1.68 -5.20 8.30
C ALA A 561 1.96 -4.27 9.51
N VAL A 562 2.58 -4.82 10.57
CA VAL A 562 2.90 -4.04 11.79
C VAL A 562 4.07 -3.09 11.52
N LEU A 563 3.81 -1.78 11.60
CA LEU A 563 4.79 -0.70 11.40
C LEU A 563 4.87 0.28 12.59
N ASN A 564 4.07 0.06 13.64
CA ASN A 564 4.05 0.91 14.83
C ASN A 564 3.69 0.14 16.11
N SER A 565 4.03 0.71 17.25
CA SER A 565 3.86 0.07 18.55
C SER A 565 2.40 -0.09 18.99
N LEU A 566 1.50 0.82 18.59
CA LEU A 566 0.08 0.72 18.92
C LEU A 566 -0.58 -0.42 18.14
N ALA A 567 -0.21 -0.65 16.87
CA ALA A 567 -0.66 -1.80 16.10
C ALA A 567 -0.24 -3.12 16.78
N ALA A 568 1.03 -3.23 17.19
CA ALA A 568 1.51 -4.40 17.94
C ALA A 568 0.76 -4.60 19.24
N GLN A 569 0.52 -3.53 20.01
CA GLN A 569 -0.26 -3.59 21.27
C GLN A 569 -1.71 -4.03 21.03
N THR A 570 -2.35 -3.53 19.98
CA THR A 570 -3.71 -3.94 19.62
C THR A 570 -3.77 -5.44 19.34
N LEU A 571 -2.86 -5.94 18.50
CA LEU A 571 -2.79 -7.37 18.19
C LEU A 571 -2.45 -8.22 19.41
N SER A 572 -1.58 -7.75 20.30
CA SER A 572 -1.27 -8.43 21.57
C SER A 572 -2.47 -8.48 22.51
N ARG A 573 -3.27 -7.40 22.60
CA ARG A 573 -4.53 -7.40 23.36
C ARG A 573 -5.56 -8.39 22.81
N LEU A 574 -5.51 -8.65 21.49
CA LEU A 574 -6.33 -9.68 20.85
C LEU A 574 -5.83 -11.09 21.10
N GLY A 575 -4.65 -11.25 21.70
CA GLY A 575 -4.06 -12.54 22.09
C GLY A 575 -2.78 -12.92 21.36
N ALA A 576 -2.23 -12.05 20.48
CA ALA A 576 -0.99 -12.36 19.80
C ALA A 576 0.20 -12.41 20.76
N GLN A 577 0.96 -13.50 20.74
CA GLN A 577 2.14 -13.71 21.58
C GLN A 577 3.34 -12.90 21.10
N TRP A 578 3.49 -12.73 19.78
CA TRP A 578 4.45 -11.80 19.14
C TRP A 578 3.86 -11.27 17.83
N CYS A 579 4.47 -10.22 17.30
CA CYS A 579 4.08 -9.62 16.03
C CYS A 579 5.27 -9.55 15.07
N ALA A 580 5.09 -10.01 13.83
CA ALA A 580 6.11 -9.85 12.80
C ALA A 580 6.11 -8.42 12.24
N LEU A 581 7.31 -7.84 12.13
CA LEU A 581 7.50 -6.51 11.53
C LEU A 581 7.30 -6.55 10.02
N SER A 582 6.65 -5.53 9.48
CA SER A 582 6.44 -5.41 8.04
C SER A 582 7.76 -5.30 7.27
N TRP A 583 7.83 -5.92 6.10
CA TRP A 583 8.96 -5.75 5.17
C TRP A 583 9.02 -4.33 4.56
N GLU A 584 7.94 -3.58 4.62
CA GLU A 584 7.88 -2.19 4.15
C GLU A 584 8.36 -1.20 5.22
N MET A 585 9.50 -1.49 5.86
CA MET A 585 10.15 -0.61 6.84
C MET A 585 11.60 -0.35 6.47
N ASP A 586 12.06 0.88 6.69
CA ASP A 586 13.47 1.23 6.65
C ASP A 586 14.15 1.06 8.02
N ARG A 587 15.49 1.10 8.04
CA ARG A 587 16.31 0.95 9.27
C ARG A 587 15.86 1.88 10.40
N ARG A 588 15.54 3.13 10.07
CA ARG A 588 15.15 4.12 11.06
C ARG A 588 13.78 3.83 11.65
N GLN A 589 12.83 3.42 10.81
CA GLN A 589 11.48 3.03 11.25
C GLN A 589 11.54 1.79 12.17
N ILE A 590 12.36 0.78 11.83
CA ILE A 590 12.56 -0.40 12.67
C ILE A 590 13.15 0.01 14.03
N ARG A 591 14.18 0.88 14.07
CA ARG A 591 14.76 1.37 15.33
C ARG A 591 13.73 2.09 16.20
N GLU A 592 12.93 2.97 15.61
CA GLU A 592 11.90 3.73 16.33
C GLU A 592 10.82 2.82 16.90
N LEU A 593 10.34 1.88 16.09
CA LEU A 593 9.34 0.92 16.55
C LEU A 593 9.88 0.02 17.67
N THR A 594 11.07 -0.58 17.49
CA THR A 594 11.63 -1.49 18.49
C THR A 594 11.96 -0.78 19.81
N ALA A 595 12.32 0.50 19.75
CA ALA A 595 12.54 1.32 20.96
C ALA A 595 11.24 1.71 21.69
N ALA A 596 10.09 1.74 21.00
CA ALA A 596 8.80 2.12 21.58
C ALA A 596 7.92 0.90 21.95
N CYS A 597 8.25 -0.31 21.50
CA CYS A 597 7.34 -1.46 21.59
C CYS A 597 7.66 -2.38 22.76
N ALA A 598 6.66 -2.61 23.60
CA ALA A 598 6.72 -3.56 24.71
C ALA A 598 6.31 -4.99 24.31
N VAL A 599 5.67 -5.17 23.15
CA VAL A 599 5.23 -6.47 22.63
C VAL A 599 6.41 -7.21 22.01
N PRO A 600 6.51 -8.56 22.18
CA PRO A 600 7.50 -9.34 21.47
C PRO A 600 7.37 -9.16 19.96
N LEU A 601 8.47 -8.90 19.28
CA LEU A 601 8.54 -8.67 17.85
C LEU A 601 9.36 -9.76 17.15
N SER A 602 9.00 -10.10 15.92
CA SER A 602 9.85 -10.92 15.04
C SER A 602 10.28 -10.14 13.80
N LEU A 603 11.47 -10.42 13.29
CA LEU A 603 12.06 -9.77 12.14
C LEU A 603 12.58 -10.82 11.15
N THR A 604 12.15 -10.77 9.91
CA THR A 604 12.64 -11.64 8.84
C THR A 604 13.98 -11.11 8.30
N LEU A 605 15.00 -11.95 8.35
CA LEU A 605 16.36 -11.63 7.89
C LEU A 605 16.63 -12.07 6.44
N PHE A 606 15.89 -13.04 5.95
CA PHE A 606 16.05 -13.58 4.60
C PHE A 606 14.73 -14.06 4.04
N SER A 607 14.43 -13.71 2.78
CA SER A 607 13.25 -14.20 2.06
C SER A 607 13.37 -13.97 0.55
N TYR A 608 12.71 -14.83 -0.23
CA TYR A 608 12.26 -14.55 -1.59
C TYR A 608 10.78 -14.11 -1.53
N PRO A 609 10.50 -12.85 -1.24
CA PRO A 609 9.13 -12.43 -0.93
C PRO A 609 8.19 -12.59 -2.12
N ALA A 610 6.94 -12.95 -1.83
CA ALA A 610 5.84 -12.80 -2.78
C ALA A 610 5.50 -11.30 -2.88
N LEU A 611 5.97 -10.65 -3.94
CA LEU A 611 5.74 -9.21 -4.17
C LEU A 611 4.30 -8.91 -4.58
N MET A 612 3.64 -9.90 -5.18
CA MET A 612 2.22 -9.86 -5.52
C MET A 612 1.62 -11.25 -5.36
N THR A 613 0.42 -11.30 -4.83
CA THR A 613 -0.42 -12.50 -4.75
C THR A 613 -1.70 -12.21 -5.50
N THR A 614 -2.15 -13.08 -6.39
CA THR A 614 -3.34 -12.85 -7.22
C THR A 614 -4.13 -14.11 -7.47
N ARG A 615 -5.44 -13.95 -7.67
CA ARG A 615 -6.33 -15.00 -8.23
C ARG A 615 -6.32 -15.02 -9.75
N ALA A 616 -5.87 -13.95 -10.42
CA ALA A 616 -5.82 -13.89 -11.87
C ALA A 616 -4.86 -14.94 -12.41
N ILE A 617 -5.28 -15.61 -13.46
CA ILE A 617 -4.46 -16.54 -14.23
C ILE A 617 -3.65 -15.72 -15.23
N LEU A 618 -2.34 -15.87 -15.20
CA LEU A 618 -1.47 -15.23 -16.17
C LEU A 618 -1.72 -15.79 -17.58
N PRO A 619 -1.51 -14.97 -18.63
CA PRO A 619 -1.56 -15.48 -20.01
C PRO A 619 -0.60 -16.67 -20.20
N PRO A 620 -0.94 -17.65 -21.08
CA PRO A 620 -0.16 -18.87 -21.28
C PRO A 620 1.30 -18.62 -21.67
N GLU A 621 1.60 -17.45 -22.24
CA GLU A 621 2.93 -17.02 -22.63
C GLU A 621 3.84 -16.75 -21.40
N PHE A 622 3.29 -16.68 -20.20
CA PHE A 622 4.02 -16.45 -18.94
C PHE A 622 3.81 -17.63 -17.98
N PRO A 623 4.34 -18.82 -18.31
CA PRO A 623 4.11 -20.03 -17.51
C PRO A 623 4.78 -19.96 -16.15
N GLU A 624 4.34 -20.83 -15.26
CA GLU A 624 4.92 -21.00 -13.94
C GLU A 624 6.43 -21.31 -14.02
N GLY A 625 7.20 -20.67 -13.14
CA GLY A 625 8.65 -20.88 -13.04
C GLY A 625 9.50 -20.05 -13.99
N GLU A 626 8.93 -19.54 -15.06
CA GLU A 626 9.67 -18.64 -15.95
C GLU A 626 9.78 -17.21 -15.40
N THR A 627 10.90 -16.57 -15.69
CA THR A 627 11.16 -15.21 -15.19
C THR A 627 10.51 -14.15 -16.08
N LEU A 628 9.70 -13.29 -15.46
CA LEU A 628 9.24 -12.04 -16.05
C LEU A 628 10.28 -10.93 -15.79
N LEU A 629 10.53 -10.11 -16.80
CA LEU A 629 11.48 -9.00 -16.75
C LEU A 629 10.79 -7.71 -17.23
N ASP A 630 10.87 -6.62 -16.46
CA ASP A 630 10.46 -5.28 -16.90
C ASP A 630 11.65 -4.47 -17.44
N ALA A 631 11.38 -3.29 -18.02
CA ALA A 631 12.39 -2.39 -18.54
C ALA A 631 13.39 -1.88 -17.47
N ARG A 632 13.03 -1.92 -16.19
CA ARG A 632 13.87 -1.53 -15.04
C ARG A 632 14.71 -2.69 -14.50
N LYS A 633 14.70 -3.84 -15.20
CA LYS A 633 15.39 -5.07 -14.79
C LYS A 633 14.83 -5.72 -13.52
N CYS A 634 13.60 -5.40 -13.13
CA CYS A 634 12.90 -6.15 -12.11
C CYS A 634 12.57 -7.55 -12.63
N ARG A 635 12.91 -8.57 -11.83
CA ARG A 635 12.71 -9.99 -12.18
C ARG A 635 11.74 -10.64 -11.21
N LEU A 636 10.64 -11.18 -11.75
CA LEU A 636 9.62 -11.90 -11.01
C LEU A 636 9.50 -13.32 -11.51
N VAL A 637 9.24 -14.25 -10.61
CA VAL A 637 8.99 -15.66 -10.94
C VAL A 637 7.59 -16.04 -10.48
N PRO A 638 6.67 -16.38 -11.41
CA PRO A 638 5.36 -16.90 -11.06
C PRO A 638 5.47 -18.27 -10.39
N ARG A 639 4.74 -18.45 -9.31
CA ARG A 639 4.57 -19.73 -8.62
C ARG A 639 3.12 -19.93 -8.25
N LYS A 640 2.59 -21.09 -8.49
CA LYS A 640 1.25 -21.47 -8.01
C LYS A 640 1.31 -21.90 -6.54
N GLN A 641 0.32 -21.49 -5.79
CA GLN A 641 0.07 -21.95 -4.43
C GLN A 641 -1.44 -22.11 -4.25
N GLY A 642 -1.92 -23.34 -4.38
CA GLY A 642 -3.36 -23.58 -4.47
C GLY A 642 -3.97 -22.87 -5.67
N GLN A 643 -5.02 -22.09 -5.40
CA GLN A 643 -5.73 -21.29 -6.41
C GLN A 643 -5.05 -19.94 -6.70
N LEU A 644 -3.96 -19.63 -6.04
CA LEU A 644 -3.28 -18.36 -6.17
C LEU A 644 -2.04 -18.45 -7.04
N THR A 645 -1.73 -17.35 -7.71
CA THR A 645 -0.44 -17.12 -8.36
C THR A 645 0.36 -16.11 -7.51
N LEU A 646 1.53 -16.51 -7.06
CA LEU A 646 2.49 -15.66 -6.35
C LEU A 646 3.55 -15.19 -7.34
N LEU A 647 3.75 -13.90 -7.47
CA LEU A 647 4.89 -13.34 -8.18
C LEU A 647 6.00 -13.09 -7.18
N ARG A 648 6.97 -14.01 -7.10
CA ARG A 648 8.09 -13.93 -6.18
C ARG A 648 9.26 -13.15 -6.80
N ALA A 649 9.97 -12.41 -5.98
CA ALA A 649 11.23 -11.82 -6.38
C ALA A 649 12.24 -12.92 -6.75
N ARG A 650 12.98 -12.74 -7.85
CA ARG A 650 14.07 -13.66 -8.22
C ARG A 650 15.32 -13.46 -7.36
N THR A 651 15.55 -12.24 -6.90
CA THR A 651 16.64 -11.90 -5.95
C THR A 651 16.08 -11.92 -4.54
N PRO A 652 16.73 -12.56 -3.57
CA PRO A 652 16.26 -12.54 -2.18
C PRO A 652 16.50 -11.17 -1.54
N MET A 653 15.66 -10.83 -0.57
CA MET A 653 16.00 -9.88 0.48
C MET A 653 16.93 -10.59 1.46
N ASP A 654 18.11 -10.04 1.76
CA ASP A 654 19.07 -10.68 2.66
C ASP A 654 19.71 -9.68 3.64
N TRP A 655 19.32 -9.78 4.89
CA TRP A 655 19.80 -8.96 6.00
C TRP A 655 20.71 -9.74 6.97
N ARG A 656 21.06 -10.99 6.65
CA ARG A 656 21.85 -11.87 7.55
C ARG A 656 23.24 -11.31 7.89
N ALA A 657 23.83 -10.52 6.98
CA ALA A 657 25.11 -9.87 7.19
C ALA A 657 25.02 -8.55 7.97
N LEU A 658 23.84 -7.99 8.16
CA LEU A 658 23.65 -6.73 8.86
C LEU A 658 23.93 -6.88 10.35
N ARG A 659 24.46 -5.82 10.93
CA ARG A 659 24.72 -5.69 12.36
C ARG A 659 24.19 -4.35 12.84
N ASP A 660 23.27 -4.38 13.79
CA ASP A 660 22.73 -3.17 14.40
C ASP A 660 22.32 -3.47 15.86
N PRO A 661 23.14 -3.03 16.84
CA PRO A 661 22.87 -3.33 18.25
C PRO A 661 21.67 -2.58 18.83
N VAL A 662 21.17 -1.55 18.13
CA VAL A 662 20.01 -0.75 18.56
C VAL A 662 18.71 -1.46 18.17
N ILE A 663 18.66 -2.12 17.00
CA ILE A 663 17.50 -2.91 16.59
C ILE A 663 17.49 -4.20 17.40
N ARG A 664 16.46 -4.36 18.23
CA ARG A 664 16.27 -5.55 19.06
C ARG A 664 14.86 -6.12 18.89
N THR A 665 14.77 -7.43 18.73
CA THR A 665 13.52 -8.17 18.61
C THR A 665 13.49 -9.38 19.53
N ALA A 666 12.35 -10.00 19.71
CA ALA A 666 12.23 -11.25 20.46
C ALA A 666 12.64 -12.45 19.59
N HIS A 667 12.42 -12.37 18.28
CA HIS A 667 12.65 -13.43 17.33
C HIS A 667 13.28 -12.91 16.03
N LEU A 668 14.11 -13.75 15.40
CA LEU A 668 14.72 -13.55 14.09
C LEU A 668 14.39 -14.73 13.20
N GLU A 669 13.95 -14.47 11.98
CA GLU A 669 13.39 -15.47 11.07
C GLU A 669 14.16 -15.56 9.74
N LEU A 670 14.31 -16.79 9.22
CA LEU A 670 14.67 -17.05 7.83
C LEU A 670 13.47 -17.67 7.11
N ASP A 671 12.95 -16.98 6.09
CA ASP A 671 11.85 -17.47 5.26
C ASP A 671 12.42 -18.16 4.00
N LEU A 672 12.29 -19.47 3.96
CA LEU A 672 12.78 -20.32 2.86
C LEU A 672 11.66 -20.79 1.92
N THR A 673 10.40 -20.37 2.13
CA THR A 673 9.25 -20.79 1.32
C THR A 673 9.37 -20.44 -0.17
N GLY A 674 10.26 -19.52 -0.53
CA GLY A 674 10.57 -19.16 -1.92
C GLY A 674 11.60 -20.06 -2.60
N LEU A 675 12.26 -20.96 -1.86
CA LEU A 675 13.21 -21.93 -2.38
C LEU A 675 12.52 -23.19 -2.91
N PRO A 676 13.22 -24.03 -3.72
CA PRO A 676 12.68 -25.31 -4.15
C PRO A 676 12.32 -26.23 -2.97
N THR A 677 11.34 -27.10 -3.18
CA THR A 677 10.82 -28.01 -2.12
C THR A 677 11.85 -29.00 -1.58
N ASN A 678 12.90 -29.29 -2.33
CA ASN A 678 14.02 -30.12 -1.89
C ASN A 678 15.13 -29.34 -1.17
N THR A 679 14.87 -28.09 -0.76
CA THR A 679 15.84 -27.19 -0.14
C THR A 679 15.26 -26.61 1.15
N ALA A 680 15.95 -26.85 2.27
CA ALA A 680 15.63 -26.29 3.58
C ALA A 680 16.83 -25.56 4.21
N THR A 681 17.79 -25.11 3.39
CA THR A 681 18.97 -24.35 3.81
C THR A 681 19.05 -23.08 2.99
N PRO A 682 19.28 -21.91 3.62
CA PRO A 682 19.45 -20.67 2.87
C PRO A 682 20.76 -20.73 2.06
N PRO A 683 20.80 -20.12 0.86
CA PRO A 683 22.05 -20.01 0.10
C PRO A 683 23.09 -19.19 0.88
N ALA A 684 24.36 -19.35 0.52
CA ALA A 684 25.42 -18.51 1.09
C ALA A 684 25.11 -17.03 0.85
N PRO A 685 25.40 -16.11 1.81
CA PRO A 685 25.19 -14.69 1.62
C PRO A 685 25.98 -14.16 0.42
N GLU A 686 25.34 -13.32 -0.38
CA GLU A 686 26.00 -12.63 -1.49
C GLU A 686 26.96 -11.55 -0.97
N LYS A 687 28.00 -11.22 -1.75
CA LYS A 687 28.94 -10.12 -1.40
C LYS A 687 28.23 -8.76 -1.31
N THR A 688 27.25 -8.55 -2.14
CA THR A 688 26.40 -7.34 -2.17
C THR A 688 24.92 -7.74 -2.10
N PRO A 689 24.41 -8.01 -0.88
CA PRO A 689 23.03 -8.47 -0.71
C PRO A 689 22.04 -7.36 -1.06
N PHE A 690 20.87 -7.75 -1.54
CA PHE A 690 19.77 -6.81 -1.74
C PHE A 690 19.04 -6.55 -0.42
N LEU A 691 19.14 -5.32 0.06
CA LEU A 691 18.62 -4.93 1.38
C LEU A 691 17.17 -4.44 1.36
N PHE A 692 16.50 -4.50 0.21
CA PHE A 692 15.14 -4.00 -0.01
C PHE A 692 15.02 -2.54 0.47
N ASN A 693 14.17 -2.27 1.46
CA ASN A 693 13.97 -0.91 1.97
C ASN A 693 14.90 -0.52 3.12
N PHE A 694 15.72 -1.44 3.64
CA PHE A 694 16.45 -1.24 4.89
C PHE A 694 17.35 0.01 4.90
N ASP A 695 18.08 0.27 3.81
CA ASP A 695 18.97 1.43 3.68
C ASP A 695 18.36 2.55 2.78
N ARG A 696 17.07 2.46 2.46
CA ARG A 696 16.36 3.46 1.67
C ARG A 696 15.24 4.06 2.50
N THR A 697 15.06 5.38 2.44
CA THR A 697 13.86 5.99 2.99
C THR A 697 12.65 5.55 2.17
N LEU A 698 11.74 4.82 2.79
CA LEU A 698 10.48 4.41 2.15
C LEU A 698 9.54 5.62 2.07
N LYS A 699 9.13 5.98 0.84
CA LYS A 699 8.22 7.11 0.57
C LYS A 699 6.78 6.63 0.47
#